data_b8f7a8f76c4001a2d417805e566c4c3e
#
_entry.id   b8f7a8f76c4001a2d417805e566c4c3e
#
_cell.length_a   1.000
_cell.length_b   1.000
_cell.length_c   1.000
_cell.angle_alpha   90.00
_cell.angle_beta   90.00
_cell.angle_gamma   90.00
#
_symmetry.space_group_name_H-M   'P 1'
#
loop_
_entity.id
_entity.type
_entity.pdbx_description
1 polymer ?
#
loop_
_entity_poly.entity_id
_entity_poly.type
_entity_poly.pdbx_seq_one_letter_code
_entity_poly.pdbx_strand_id
1 'polypeptide(L)'
;MTNLQGEYVLTVNTADSVVVRYSLVGYKTKTRLLRNPKGTQTFLIQLSDDNTNLSEVTVTEERRQTSQSQRLDIEDVKRGPSTTGNAVEEMIQQQAGVSTHNELSSQYNVRGGSFDENSVYINNVEIYRPFLVRSGQQEGLSIINPDMVERVDFSTGGFEAKYGDKMSSALNITYKKPKPFEAAVTGSLLGGSAYVGFSNKKFTWQNGIRYKTNKMMLGGGDNKAEYDPRFLDYQTYLTYEPTKRWKIELLGDISDSHYNFTPESRETKFGTLESVKSFKVYFDGWEKDIFRTYFGSAAVTYNVSDKTKLQVLGSAFRTNEQEKYDIQGQYWLTQTETSENLGIGTYAEHARNYLKADVKSLKFSFQHKNRQHEWLAALTYKMEHIKENSKEYEMRDSAGYAMPHTGDRLDMIYSLNARNELKANRVEAFVQDTYKWMSASEETFYTLNYGLRFAHWNFNHESILSPRVSLAVVPAYNNDVTLRFATGIYYQAPFFKELRDTITTDGITYARLNNKIKSQQSIHFIAAYDYRFKLAERKFKFSAEAYYKLLNNLIPYSVNNVKIVYDASQQVSGHAMGLDMKLYGEFVEGTDSWISFSLMNTRMNLNGKSIPMPSDQRYAINLFFTDYFPGTDRWKMSVKIAYADGLPFGAPHRDLSQMPFRAPAYKRVDAGMSYRLLNNEQEIKDWEVTQKNKRKGHRAFFRNIWLGVDCLNILGINNVNSYYWVTDVTNHQYAVPNYLTGRMLNAKVTFEF
;
A
#
# COMPACT_ATOMS: atom_id res chain seq x y z
N MET A 1 -10.64 -7.56 38.07
CA MET A 1 -10.92 -8.21 36.78
C MET A 1 -11.74 -9.46 37.05
N THR A 2 -12.47 -9.97 36.05
CA THR A 2 -13.21 -11.23 36.16
C THR A 2 -12.32 -12.37 35.68
N ASN A 3 -12.53 -13.59 36.25
CA ASN A 3 -11.92 -14.82 35.76
C ASN A 3 -12.58 -15.29 34.43
N LEU A 4 -12.13 -16.42 33.86
CA LEU A 4 -12.67 -16.98 32.60
C LEU A 4 -14.14 -17.38 32.70
N GLN A 5 -14.64 -17.68 33.88
CA GLN A 5 -16.03 -18.02 34.16
C GLN A 5 -16.91 -16.77 34.29
N GLY A 6 -16.29 -15.58 34.28
CA GLY A 6 -16.98 -14.30 34.45
C GLY A 6 -17.21 -13.94 35.92
N GLU A 7 -16.58 -14.66 36.87
CA GLU A 7 -16.71 -14.40 38.30
C GLU A 7 -15.72 -13.33 38.76
N TYR A 8 -16.09 -12.52 39.70
CA TYR A 8 -15.25 -11.50 40.32
C TYR A 8 -15.56 -11.36 41.82
N VAL A 9 -14.57 -10.98 42.57
CA VAL A 9 -14.71 -10.56 43.96
C VAL A 9 -14.21 -9.12 44.09
N LEU A 10 -15.06 -8.26 44.60
CA LEU A 10 -14.74 -6.86 44.84
C LEU A 10 -14.93 -6.57 46.32
N THR A 11 -13.85 -6.29 47.02
CA THR A 11 -13.89 -5.86 48.41
C THR A 11 -13.92 -4.34 48.42
N VAL A 12 -14.92 -3.77 49.06
CA VAL A 12 -15.10 -2.30 49.21
C VAL A 12 -15.20 -1.96 50.69
N ASN A 13 -14.56 -0.88 51.11
CA ASN A 13 -14.76 -0.33 52.43
C ASN A 13 -16.17 0.24 52.55
N THR A 14 -16.76 0.13 53.74
CA THR A 14 -18.15 0.56 54.01
C THR A 14 -18.35 2.03 53.68
N ALA A 15 -19.30 2.30 52.80
CA ALA A 15 -19.78 3.63 52.45
C ALA A 15 -21.31 3.60 52.37
N ASP A 16 -21.97 4.74 52.52
CA ASP A 16 -23.44 4.85 52.42
C ASP A 16 -23.98 4.40 51.07
N SER A 17 -23.16 4.50 50.03
CA SER A 17 -23.48 3.99 48.70
C SER A 17 -22.22 3.65 47.92
N VAL A 18 -22.30 2.60 47.10
CA VAL A 18 -21.23 2.15 46.20
C VAL A 18 -21.81 2.01 44.80
N VAL A 19 -21.16 2.61 43.82
CA VAL A 19 -21.48 2.45 42.40
C VAL A 19 -20.51 1.43 41.77
N VAL A 20 -21.05 0.28 41.42
CA VAL A 20 -20.27 -0.76 40.71
C VAL A 20 -20.54 -0.64 39.21
N ARG A 21 -19.47 -0.46 38.45
CA ARG A 21 -19.50 -0.36 36.97
C ARG A 21 -18.99 -1.67 36.39
N TYR A 22 -19.81 -2.29 35.56
CA TYR A 22 -19.49 -3.50 34.80
C TYR A 22 -19.24 -3.12 33.34
N SER A 23 -18.06 -3.38 32.86
CA SER A 23 -17.70 -3.09 31.47
C SER A 23 -16.93 -4.26 30.87
N LEU A 24 -17.31 -4.66 29.68
CA LEU A 24 -16.62 -5.65 28.87
C LEU A 24 -16.60 -5.13 27.43
N VAL A 25 -15.48 -5.34 26.76
CA VAL A 25 -15.28 -4.94 25.36
C VAL A 25 -16.35 -5.59 24.48
N GLY A 26 -17.08 -4.77 23.70
CA GLY A 26 -18.19 -5.23 22.86
C GLY A 26 -19.55 -5.31 23.57
N TYR A 27 -19.64 -4.87 24.82
CA TYR A 27 -20.88 -4.87 25.60
C TYR A 27 -21.19 -3.50 26.19
N LYS A 28 -22.47 -3.17 26.33
CA LYS A 28 -22.92 -1.94 26.97
C LYS A 28 -22.55 -1.93 28.45
N THR A 29 -21.85 -0.88 28.85
CA THR A 29 -21.50 -0.67 30.26
C THR A 29 -22.76 -0.61 31.10
N LYS A 30 -22.79 -1.39 32.19
CA LYS A 30 -23.88 -1.42 33.14
C LYS A 30 -23.40 -0.90 34.49
N THR A 31 -24.14 0.01 35.08
CA THR A 31 -23.84 0.52 36.44
C THR A 31 -24.90 0.08 37.39
N ARG A 32 -24.49 -0.27 38.61
CA ARG A 32 -25.39 -0.63 39.71
C ARG A 32 -25.03 0.18 40.93
N LEU A 33 -26.01 0.90 41.47
CA LEU A 33 -25.89 1.60 42.72
C LEU A 33 -26.33 0.68 43.88
N LEU A 34 -25.43 0.42 44.82
CA LEU A 34 -25.68 -0.32 46.04
C LEU A 34 -25.77 0.71 47.16
N ARG A 35 -26.92 0.79 47.81
CA ARG A 35 -27.15 1.64 49.00
C ARG A 35 -27.00 0.81 50.25
N ASN A 36 -26.19 1.29 51.21
CA ASN A 36 -25.88 0.63 52.50
C ASN A 36 -25.52 -0.87 52.32
N PRO A 37 -24.53 -1.25 51.48
CA PRO A 37 -24.18 -2.65 51.27
C PRO A 37 -23.64 -3.25 52.59
N LYS A 38 -24.26 -4.32 53.08
CA LYS A 38 -23.82 -5.06 54.27
C LYS A 38 -23.54 -6.51 53.88
N GLY A 39 -22.41 -7.05 54.39
CA GLY A 39 -22.03 -8.45 54.18
C GLY A 39 -21.69 -8.79 52.71
N THR A 40 -21.53 -10.08 52.42
CA THR A 40 -21.24 -10.55 51.07
C THR A 40 -22.53 -10.58 50.25
N GLN A 41 -22.52 -9.90 49.12
CA GLN A 41 -23.64 -9.88 48.15
C GLN A 41 -23.21 -10.49 46.84
N THR A 42 -23.98 -11.40 46.28
CA THR A 42 -23.71 -12.02 44.95
C THR A 42 -24.65 -11.45 43.91
N PHE A 43 -24.12 -11.04 42.77
CA PHE A 43 -24.90 -10.49 41.68
C PHE A 43 -24.56 -11.21 40.36
N LEU A 44 -25.58 -11.67 39.68
CA LEU A 44 -25.47 -12.08 38.27
C LEU A 44 -25.75 -10.85 37.40
N ILE A 45 -24.78 -10.44 36.64
CA ILE A 45 -24.89 -9.29 35.71
C ILE A 45 -24.80 -9.78 34.30
N GLN A 46 -25.86 -9.65 33.54
CA GLN A 46 -25.88 -9.91 32.11
C GLN A 46 -25.63 -8.59 31.39
N LEU A 47 -24.56 -8.53 30.61
CA LEU A 47 -24.25 -7.42 29.72
C LEU A 47 -24.90 -7.66 28.35
N SER A 48 -25.42 -6.62 27.73
CA SER A 48 -25.99 -6.66 26.38
C SER A 48 -24.95 -6.15 25.39
N ASP A 49 -24.93 -6.74 24.19
CA ASP A 49 -24.02 -6.35 23.11
C ASP A 49 -24.13 -4.84 22.81
N ASP A 50 -22.99 -4.18 22.69
CA ASP A 50 -22.92 -2.78 22.28
C ASP A 50 -22.52 -2.67 20.81
N ASN A 51 -23.53 -2.61 19.96
CA ASN A 51 -23.30 -2.44 18.51
C ASN A 51 -23.06 -0.97 18.10
N THR A 52 -23.00 -0.04 19.06
CA THR A 52 -22.97 1.40 18.77
C THR A 52 -21.67 2.13 19.14
N ASN A 53 -20.76 1.52 19.89
CA ASN A 53 -19.50 2.17 20.31
C ASN A 53 -18.27 1.40 19.82
N LEU A 54 -18.07 1.34 18.51
CA LEU A 54 -16.85 0.78 17.90
C LEU A 54 -15.62 1.67 18.15
N SER A 55 -15.77 2.98 18.29
CA SER A 55 -14.65 3.91 18.36
C SER A 55 -13.86 3.88 19.68
N GLU A 56 -14.50 3.72 20.84
CA GLU A 56 -13.79 3.72 22.15
C GLU A 56 -13.17 2.37 22.49
N VAL A 57 -13.77 1.29 21.99
CA VAL A 57 -13.28 -0.09 22.11
C VAL A 57 -12.09 -0.35 21.18
N THR A 58 -12.10 0.26 20.02
CA THR A 58 -11.08 0.16 18.97
C THR A 58 -9.71 0.61 19.48
N VAL A 59 -9.64 1.74 20.19
CA VAL A 59 -8.38 2.33 20.70
C VAL A 59 -7.63 1.43 21.69
N THR A 60 -8.34 0.61 22.49
CA THR A 60 -7.68 -0.26 23.48
C THR A 60 -7.21 -1.58 22.88
N GLU A 61 -7.92 -2.13 21.89
CA GLU A 61 -7.50 -3.33 21.15
C GLU A 61 -6.38 -3.03 20.12
N GLU A 62 -6.38 -1.87 19.51
CA GLU A 62 -5.38 -1.45 18.53
C GLU A 62 -3.97 -1.40 19.11
N ARG A 63 -3.84 -1.12 20.40
CA ARG A 63 -2.53 -1.06 21.06
C ARG A 63 -1.97 -2.43 21.46
N ARG A 64 -2.78 -3.49 21.50
CA ARG A 64 -2.33 -4.86 21.76
C ARG A 64 -2.41 -5.69 20.49
N GLN A 65 -1.29 -5.80 19.82
CA GLN A 65 -1.20 -6.60 18.60
C GLN A 65 -0.94 -8.07 18.96
N THR A 66 -1.94 -8.90 18.79
CA THR A 66 -1.85 -10.36 19.00
C THR A 66 -1.84 -11.15 17.69
N SER A 67 -1.67 -10.46 16.55
CA SER A 67 -1.49 -11.04 15.21
C SER A 67 -0.32 -10.37 14.51
N GLN A 68 0.08 -10.88 13.35
CA GLN A 68 1.09 -10.22 12.51
C GLN A 68 0.54 -9.00 11.76
N SER A 69 -0.76 -8.82 11.73
CA SER A 69 -1.40 -7.66 11.13
C SER A 69 -1.47 -6.50 12.11
N GLN A 70 -0.95 -5.33 11.70
CA GLN A 70 -1.03 -4.07 12.42
C GLN A 70 -2.25 -3.31 11.93
N ARG A 71 -3.06 -2.82 12.87
CA ARG A 71 -4.17 -1.91 12.57
C ARG A 71 -3.65 -0.47 12.53
N LEU A 72 -4.06 0.28 11.50
CA LEU A 72 -3.66 1.67 11.27
C LEU A 72 -4.90 2.54 11.15
N ASP A 73 -4.85 3.73 11.76
CA ASP A 73 -5.88 4.76 11.64
C ASP A 73 -5.51 5.76 10.53
N ILE A 74 -6.46 6.04 9.65
CA ILE A 74 -6.23 6.92 8.50
C ILE A 74 -6.58 8.39 8.79
N GLU A 75 -7.38 8.68 9.83
CA GLU A 75 -7.93 10.03 10.04
C GLU A 75 -6.85 11.08 10.27
N ASP A 76 -5.76 10.72 10.94
CA ASP A 76 -4.64 11.64 11.17
C ASP A 76 -3.84 11.93 9.90
N VAL A 77 -3.74 10.95 8.99
CA VAL A 77 -2.96 11.07 7.75
C VAL A 77 -3.71 11.83 6.65
N LYS A 78 -5.04 11.71 6.58
CA LYS A 78 -5.87 12.39 5.55
C LYS A 78 -5.65 13.90 5.48
N ARG A 79 -5.40 14.54 6.61
CA ARG A 79 -5.19 15.99 6.69
C ARG A 79 -3.73 16.40 6.55
N GLY A 80 -2.81 15.45 6.54
CA GLY A 80 -1.37 15.69 6.36
C GLY A 80 -1.00 16.08 4.93
N PRO A 81 0.27 16.45 4.70
CA PRO A 81 0.79 16.71 3.37
C PRO A 81 0.73 15.44 2.51
N SER A 82 0.25 15.58 1.27
CA SER A 82 0.07 14.46 0.36
C SER A 82 0.53 14.83 -1.05
N THR A 83 1.32 13.96 -1.65
CA THR A 83 1.78 14.08 -3.05
C THR A 83 0.91 13.29 -4.00
N THR A 84 0.45 12.12 -3.57
CA THR A 84 -0.31 11.21 -4.42
C THR A 84 -1.81 11.38 -4.30
N GLY A 85 -2.29 11.97 -3.19
CA GLY A 85 -3.70 11.98 -2.82
C GLY A 85 -4.22 10.62 -2.37
N ASN A 86 -3.33 9.62 -2.20
CA ASN A 86 -3.63 8.26 -1.78
C ASN A 86 -3.18 8.08 -0.32
N ALA A 87 -3.94 8.65 0.62
CA ALA A 87 -3.55 8.72 2.03
C ALA A 87 -3.26 7.35 2.66
N VAL A 88 -3.92 6.27 2.20
CA VAL A 88 -3.68 4.92 2.72
C VAL A 88 -2.29 4.43 2.33
N GLU A 89 -1.92 4.50 1.05
CA GLU A 89 -0.61 4.07 0.57
C GLU A 89 0.50 4.94 1.15
N GLU A 90 0.27 6.25 1.25
CA GLU A 90 1.23 7.15 1.89
C GLU A 90 1.45 6.83 3.37
N MET A 91 0.39 6.40 4.09
CA MET A 91 0.51 5.91 5.46
C MET A 91 1.29 4.60 5.52
N ILE A 92 1.06 3.68 4.56
CA ILE A 92 1.80 2.41 4.47
C ILE A 92 3.28 2.68 4.17
N GLN A 93 3.61 3.61 3.29
CA GLN A 93 5.00 3.98 2.98
C GLN A 93 5.79 4.50 4.18
N GLN A 94 5.12 4.99 5.23
CA GLN A 94 5.73 5.45 6.47
C GLN A 94 5.89 4.35 7.53
N GLN A 95 5.48 3.10 7.24
CA GLN A 95 5.58 1.99 8.19
C GLN A 95 6.98 1.38 8.20
N ALA A 96 7.35 0.73 9.31
CA ALA A 96 8.57 -0.05 9.41
C ALA A 96 8.51 -1.25 8.44
N GLY A 97 9.65 -1.57 7.81
CA GLY A 97 9.73 -2.62 6.79
C GLY A 97 9.24 -2.22 5.40
N VAL A 98 8.77 -0.97 5.25
CA VAL A 98 8.32 -0.44 3.96
C VAL A 98 9.32 0.57 3.42
N SER A 99 9.58 0.49 2.14
CA SER A 99 10.49 1.40 1.44
C SER A 99 9.86 1.95 0.18
N THR A 100 10.21 3.20 -0.14
CA THR A 100 9.85 3.90 -1.37
C THR A 100 11.01 4.79 -1.79
N HIS A 101 11.10 5.10 -3.07
CA HIS A 101 12.11 6.00 -3.64
C HIS A 101 11.48 6.99 -4.63
N ASN A 102 10.15 6.98 -4.75
CA ASN A 102 9.42 7.83 -5.69
C ASN A 102 8.14 8.35 -5.05
N GLU A 103 8.09 9.65 -4.81
CA GLU A 103 6.93 10.34 -4.24
C GLU A 103 5.75 10.50 -5.20
N LEU A 104 5.92 10.21 -6.46
CA LEU A 104 4.86 10.30 -7.48
C LEU A 104 4.06 9.01 -7.61
N SER A 105 4.56 7.94 -6.96
CA SER A 105 3.97 6.61 -7.00
C SER A 105 3.28 6.23 -5.70
N SER A 106 2.15 5.55 -5.80
CA SER A 106 1.49 4.88 -4.68
C SER A 106 2.07 3.49 -4.38
N GLN A 107 2.98 3.00 -5.22
CA GLN A 107 3.67 1.72 -5.02
C GLN A 107 4.58 1.77 -3.80
N TYR A 108 4.72 0.63 -3.16
CA TYR A 108 5.63 0.45 -2.03
C TYR A 108 6.25 -0.94 -2.04
N ASN A 109 7.48 -1.03 -1.59
CA ASN A 109 8.23 -2.27 -1.45
C ASN A 109 8.23 -2.68 0.02
N VAL A 110 8.10 -3.98 0.30
CA VAL A 110 8.06 -4.49 1.67
C VAL A 110 9.16 -5.51 1.89
N ARG A 111 10.09 -5.18 2.81
CA ARG A 111 11.19 -6.06 3.19
C ARG A 111 11.95 -6.63 1.99
N GLY A 112 12.30 -5.74 1.06
CA GLY A 112 13.05 -6.05 -0.14
C GLY A 112 12.27 -6.73 -1.26
N GLY A 113 11.00 -7.06 -1.07
CA GLY A 113 10.13 -7.51 -2.15
C GLY A 113 9.71 -6.35 -3.05
N SER A 114 9.34 -6.65 -4.29
CA SER A 114 8.83 -5.65 -5.22
C SER A 114 7.36 -5.29 -4.94
N PHE A 115 6.87 -4.19 -5.52
CA PHE A 115 5.50 -3.70 -5.29
C PHE A 115 4.41 -4.70 -5.70
N ASP A 116 4.67 -5.56 -6.66
CA ASP A 116 3.76 -6.60 -7.15
C ASP A 116 3.67 -7.82 -6.22
N GLU A 117 4.54 -7.90 -5.20
CA GLU A 117 4.49 -8.91 -4.15
C GLU A 117 3.52 -8.56 -3.00
N ASN A 118 2.77 -7.47 -3.12
CA ASN A 118 1.84 -7.00 -2.11
C ASN A 118 0.39 -7.36 -2.49
N SER A 119 -0.35 -7.98 -1.55
CA SER A 119 -1.78 -8.23 -1.73
C SER A 119 -2.63 -7.12 -1.14
N VAL A 120 -3.71 -6.76 -1.84
CA VAL A 120 -4.68 -5.76 -1.37
C VAL A 120 -6.07 -6.37 -1.38
N TYR A 121 -6.77 -6.21 -0.27
CA TYR A 121 -8.15 -6.64 -0.09
C TYR A 121 -9.02 -5.45 0.33
N ILE A 122 -10.22 -5.37 -0.21
CA ILE A 122 -11.26 -4.42 0.23
C ILE A 122 -12.47 -5.25 0.66
N ASN A 123 -12.85 -5.16 1.93
CA ASN A 123 -13.95 -5.95 2.51
C ASN A 123 -13.85 -7.46 2.20
N ASN A 124 -12.63 -8.04 2.33
CA ASN A 124 -12.27 -9.44 2.02
C ASN A 124 -12.35 -9.82 0.53
N VAL A 125 -12.57 -8.85 -0.37
CA VAL A 125 -12.48 -9.02 -1.83
C VAL A 125 -11.04 -8.76 -2.25
N GLU A 126 -10.39 -9.76 -2.85
CA GLU A 126 -9.05 -9.59 -3.42
C GLU A 126 -9.10 -8.68 -4.64
N ILE A 127 -8.23 -7.69 -4.67
CA ILE A 127 -8.10 -6.77 -5.78
C ILE A 127 -6.99 -7.27 -6.71
N TYR A 128 -7.39 -7.61 -7.93
CA TYR A 128 -6.43 -7.99 -8.96
C TYR A 128 -5.68 -6.77 -9.46
N ARG A 129 -4.34 -6.80 -9.43
CA ARG A 129 -3.47 -5.68 -9.83
C ARG A 129 -3.86 -4.34 -9.18
N PRO A 130 -3.70 -4.21 -7.86
CA PRO A 130 -4.08 -2.99 -7.14
C PRO A 130 -3.27 -1.76 -7.55
N PHE A 131 -2.07 -1.98 -8.14
CA PHE A 131 -1.20 -0.95 -8.69
C PHE A 131 -1.10 -1.10 -10.20
N LEU A 132 -1.09 0.02 -10.92
CA LEU A 132 -0.83 0.01 -12.36
C LEU A 132 0.65 -0.34 -12.60
N VAL A 133 0.90 -1.40 -13.35
CA VAL A 133 2.25 -1.79 -13.75
C VAL A 133 2.61 -1.01 -14.99
N ARG A 134 3.07 0.22 -14.80
CA ARG A 134 3.57 1.06 -15.85
C ARG A 134 5.09 1.10 -15.86
N SER A 135 5.67 1.17 -17.04
CA SER A 135 7.03 1.62 -17.20
C SER A 135 7.04 3.12 -16.97
N GLY A 136 7.39 3.63 -15.79
CA GLY A 136 7.62 5.01 -15.72
C GLY A 136 7.29 5.79 -14.49
N GLN A 137 7.17 7.05 -14.70
CA GLN A 137 7.37 8.08 -13.70
C GLN A 137 6.11 8.40 -12.90
N GLN A 138 4.93 7.92 -13.32
CA GLN A 138 3.69 8.33 -12.67
C GLN A 138 2.63 7.25 -12.70
N GLU A 139 1.97 7.09 -11.57
CA GLU A 139 0.83 6.22 -11.43
C GLU A 139 -0.43 7.00 -11.14
N GLY A 140 -1.53 6.41 -11.56
CA GLY A 140 -2.86 6.91 -11.29
C GLY A 140 -3.24 6.84 -9.82
N LEU A 141 -4.50 7.09 -9.56
CA LEU A 141 -5.11 6.84 -8.27
C LEU A 141 -5.08 5.33 -7.98
N SER A 142 -4.79 4.96 -6.73
CA SER A 142 -5.00 3.60 -6.27
C SER A 142 -6.49 3.32 -6.17
N ILE A 143 -6.88 2.05 -6.22
CA ILE A 143 -8.28 1.65 -6.06
C ILE A 143 -8.86 2.00 -4.68
N ILE A 144 -8.02 2.29 -3.67
CA ILE A 144 -8.48 2.58 -2.32
C ILE A 144 -8.91 4.05 -2.22
N ASN A 145 -10.21 4.28 -2.01
CA ASN A 145 -10.73 5.62 -1.74
C ASN A 145 -10.65 5.93 -0.24
N PRO A 146 -9.80 6.88 0.19
CA PRO A 146 -9.58 7.16 1.62
C PRO A 146 -10.84 7.62 2.37
N ASP A 147 -11.79 8.27 1.68
CA ASP A 147 -13.01 8.78 2.30
C ASP A 147 -14.00 7.68 2.67
N MET A 148 -13.84 6.49 2.08
CA MET A 148 -14.67 5.31 2.35
C MET A 148 -14.07 4.39 3.41
N VAL A 149 -12.82 4.59 3.82
CA VAL A 149 -12.08 3.69 4.71
C VAL A 149 -12.45 3.91 6.17
N GLU A 150 -12.70 2.82 6.91
CA GLU A 150 -12.81 2.78 8.37
C GLU A 150 -11.54 2.24 8.99
N ARG A 151 -11.00 1.14 8.44
CA ARG A 151 -9.90 0.41 9.05
C ARG A 151 -8.93 -0.09 8.00
N VAL A 152 -7.66 0.00 8.35
CA VAL A 152 -6.55 -0.52 7.56
C VAL A 152 -5.81 -1.56 8.42
N ASP A 153 -5.78 -2.81 7.96
CA ASP A 153 -5.00 -3.88 8.58
C ASP A 153 -3.82 -4.20 7.64
N PHE A 154 -2.58 -4.01 8.10
CA PHE A 154 -1.38 -4.19 7.30
C PHE A 154 -0.41 -5.18 7.94
N SER A 155 0.14 -6.08 7.13
CA SER A 155 1.14 -7.06 7.56
C SER A 155 2.35 -7.03 6.62
N THR A 156 3.55 -6.87 7.18
CA THR A 156 4.85 -6.87 6.47
C THR A 156 5.46 -8.26 6.31
N GLY A 157 4.67 -9.32 6.48
CA GLY A 157 5.05 -10.73 6.38
C GLY A 157 4.40 -11.54 7.48
N GLY A 158 4.55 -12.87 7.43
CA GLY A 158 3.93 -13.75 8.42
C GLY A 158 2.39 -13.74 8.41
N PHE A 159 1.76 -13.24 7.34
CA PHE A 159 0.32 -13.08 7.26
C PHE A 159 -0.41 -14.41 7.13
N GLU A 160 -1.66 -14.42 7.59
CA GLU A 160 -2.52 -15.58 7.72
C GLU A 160 -2.83 -16.29 6.40
N ALA A 161 -3.27 -17.57 6.44
CA ALA A 161 -3.55 -18.40 5.27
C ALA A 161 -4.72 -17.88 4.42
N LYS A 162 -5.61 -17.03 4.96
CA LYS A 162 -6.69 -16.38 4.21
C LYS A 162 -6.21 -15.45 3.10
N TYR A 163 -4.99 -14.89 3.25
CA TYR A 163 -4.36 -14.05 2.23
C TYR A 163 -3.50 -14.89 1.30
N GLY A 164 -3.68 -14.76 -0.01
CA GLY A 164 -3.03 -15.62 -1.01
C GLY A 164 -2.15 -14.88 -2.00
N ASP A 165 -1.43 -15.68 -2.77
CA ASP A 165 -0.76 -15.35 -4.02
C ASP A 165 0.25 -14.20 -3.98
N LYS A 166 0.79 -13.87 -2.80
CA LYS A 166 1.80 -12.81 -2.61
C LYS A 166 2.83 -13.21 -1.57
N MET A 167 4.05 -12.66 -1.69
CA MET A 167 5.19 -13.06 -0.87
C MET A 167 5.62 -12.01 0.16
N SER A 168 5.23 -10.73 -0.01
CA SER A 168 5.81 -9.67 0.82
C SER A 168 4.87 -9.08 1.83
N SER A 169 3.66 -8.66 1.44
CA SER A 169 2.72 -8.08 2.39
C SER A 169 1.25 -8.40 2.09
N ALA A 170 0.41 -8.16 3.10
CA ALA A 170 -1.03 -8.18 2.96
C ALA A 170 -1.63 -6.91 3.55
N LEU A 171 -2.40 -6.18 2.74
CA LEU A 171 -3.16 -4.99 3.10
C LEU A 171 -4.64 -5.30 3.00
N ASN A 172 -5.37 -5.20 4.10
CA ASN A 172 -6.80 -5.40 4.14
C ASN A 172 -7.52 -4.14 4.60
N ILE A 173 -8.39 -3.63 3.74
CA ILE A 173 -9.15 -2.40 3.93
C ILE A 173 -10.59 -2.77 4.27
N THR A 174 -11.11 -2.16 5.33
CA THR A 174 -12.54 -2.24 5.66
C THR A 174 -13.18 -0.88 5.39
N TYR A 175 -14.21 -0.86 4.56
CA TYR A 175 -14.98 0.35 4.31
C TYR A 175 -15.95 0.62 5.46
N LYS A 176 -16.13 1.89 5.78
CA LYS A 176 -16.95 2.34 6.90
C LYS A 176 -18.44 2.12 6.67
N LYS A 177 -19.17 2.05 7.76
CA LYS A 177 -20.62 2.23 7.74
C LYS A 177 -20.89 3.73 7.94
N PRO A 178 -21.39 4.45 6.93
CA PRO A 178 -21.60 5.89 7.06
C PRO A 178 -22.64 6.18 8.16
N LYS A 179 -22.60 7.39 8.70
CA LYS A 179 -23.69 7.94 9.54
C LYS A 179 -24.98 8.01 8.71
N PRO A 180 -26.15 8.29 9.31
CA PRO A 180 -27.40 8.41 8.54
C PRO A 180 -27.27 9.27 7.28
N PHE A 181 -26.50 10.35 7.38
CA PHE A 181 -26.00 11.15 6.25
C PHE A 181 -24.64 11.71 6.60
N GLU A 182 -23.69 11.54 5.70
CA GLU A 182 -22.39 12.23 5.74
C GLU A 182 -21.92 12.51 4.32
N ALA A 183 -21.24 13.62 4.13
CA ALA A 183 -20.61 13.94 2.86
C ALA A 183 -19.31 14.73 3.12
N ALA A 184 -18.40 14.65 2.17
CA ALA A 184 -17.18 15.44 2.15
C ALA A 184 -16.86 15.86 0.72
N VAL A 185 -16.40 17.09 0.56
CA VAL A 185 -15.90 17.61 -0.72
C VAL A 185 -14.55 18.25 -0.45
N THR A 186 -13.52 17.78 -1.14
CA THR A 186 -12.15 18.33 -1.05
C THR A 186 -11.71 18.86 -2.40
N GLY A 187 -11.20 20.08 -2.42
CA GLY A 187 -10.53 20.69 -3.56
C GLY A 187 -9.10 21.03 -3.21
N SER A 188 -8.17 20.77 -4.12
CA SER A 188 -6.75 21.13 -3.98
C SER A 188 -6.14 21.47 -5.34
N LEU A 189 -4.92 22.05 -5.33
CA LEU A 189 -4.18 22.29 -6.58
C LEU A 189 -3.82 21.01 -7.34
N LEU A 190 -3.84 19.84 -6.65
CA LEU A 190 -3.53 18.54 -7.22
C LEU A 190 -4.78 17.75 -7.67
N GLY A 191 -5.98 18.33 -7.49
CA GLY A 191 -7.23 17.70 -7.86
C GLY A 191 -8.31 17.88 -6.80
N GLY A 192 -9.30 16.98 -6.80
CA GLY A 192 -10.40 17.04 -5.85
C GLY A 192 -11.10 15.70 -5.67
N SER A 193 -11.87 15.60 -4.59
CA SER A 193 -12.72 14.45 -4.31
C SER A 193 -14.09 14.88 -3.80
N ALA A 194 -15.08 14.05 -4.02
CA ALA A 194 -16.38 14.18 -3.39
C ALA A 194 -16.83 12.80 -2.90
N TYR A 195 -17.32 12.77 -1.69
CA TYR A 195 -17.84 11.58 -1.02
C TYR A 195 -19.25 11.86 -0.50
N VAL A 196 -20.13 10.87 -0.61
CA VAL A 196 -21.45 10.90 0.02
C VAL A 196 -21.82 9.51 0.54
N GLY A 197 -22.29 9.47 1.77
CA GLY A 197 -22.73 8.25 2.44
C GLY A 197 -24.09 8.40 3.09
N PHE A 198 -24.91 7.34 2.96
CA PHE A 198 -26.23 7.22 3.56
C PHE A 198 -26.33 5.91 4.32
N SER A 199 -26.93 5.92 5.49
CA SER A 199 -27.26 4.69 6.18
C SER A 199 -28.59 4.76 6.92
N ASN A 200 -29.26 3.63 6.97
CA ASN A 200 -30.38 3.39 7.86
C ASN A 200 -30.23 2.02 8.54
N LYS A 201 -31.26 1.52 9.19
CA LYS A 201 -31.21 0.25 9.94
C LYS A 201 -30.90 -0.97 9.05
N LYS A 202 -31.19 -0.94 7.76
CA LYS A 202 -31.07 -2.09 6.86
C LYS A 202 -30.20 -1.84 5.63
N PHE A 203 -29.92 -0.60 5.32
CA PHE A 203 -29.31 -0.21 4.07
C PHE A 203 -28.21 0.81 4.32
N THR A 204 -27.05 0.60 3.69
CA THR A 204 -26.01 1.60 3.60
C THR A 204 -25.59 1.78 2.16
N TRP A 205 -25.30 3.00 1.78
CA TRP A 205 -24.79 3.31 0.45
C TRP A 205 -23.80 4.44 0.53
N GLN A 206 -22.63 4.25 -0.03
CA GLN A 206 -21.58 5.24 -0.11
C GLN A 206 -21.03 5.32 -1.51
N ASN A 207 -20.67 6.53 -1.91
CA ASN A 207 -20.12 6.85 -3.22
C ASN A 207 -18.98 7.80 -3.05
N GLY A 208 -17.95 7.61 -3.85
CA GLY A 208 -16.80 8.50 -3.92
C GLY A 208 -16.41 8.72 -5.37
N ILE A 209 -16.10 9.95 -5.71
CA ILE A 209 -15.49 10.32 -6.99
C ILE A 209 -14.20 11.08 -6.69
N ARG A 210 -13.13 10.78 -7.42
CA ARG A 210 -11.85 11.48 -7.28
C ARG A 210 -11.32 11.88 -8.65
N TYR A 211 -10.81 13.08 -8.71
CA TYR A 211 -10.06 13.60 -9.85
C TYR A 211 -8.68 14.04 -9.37
N LYS A 212 -7.62 13.64 -10.07
CA LYS A 212 -6.25 14.01 -9.75
C LYS A 212 -5.52 14.44 -11.01
N THR A 213 -4.66 15.46 -10.87
CA THR A 213 -3.70 15.85 -11.88
C THR A 213 -2.37 16.20 -11.20
N ASN A 214 -1.27 15.72 -11.76
CA ASN A 214 0.08 16.05 -11.28
C ASN A 214 0.75 17.11 -12.15
N LYS A 215 0.01 17.77 -13.03
CA LYS A 215 0.55 18.75 -13.98
C LYS A 215 1.38 19.83 -13.29
N MET A 216 0.90 20.36 -12.16
CA MET A 216 1.64 21.38 -11.41
C MET A 216 2.90 20.84 -10.72
N MET A 217 2.91 19.58 -10.30
CA MET A 217 4.09 18.96 -9.66
C MET A 217 5.25 18.81 -10.63
N LEU A 218 4.95 18.60 -11.89
CA LEU A 218 5.92 18.23 -12.92
C LEU A 218 6.43 19.44 -13.71
N GLY A 219 5.67 20.53 -13.73
CA GLY A 219 6.05 21.78 -14.39
C GLY A 219 6.99 22.68 -13.58
N GLY A 220 7.30 22.35 -12.34
CA GLY A 220 8.04 23.22 -11.40
C GLY A 220 9.53 22.89 -11.22
N GLY A 221 10.08 21.91 -11.94
CA GLY A 221 11.49 21.48 -11.80
C GLY A 221 12.36 21.82 -13.02
N ASP A 222 13.63 21.42 -12.98
CA ASP A 222 14.57 21.49 -14.11
C ASP A 222 14.13 20.63 -15.30
N ASN A 223 13.14 19.77 -15.13
CA ASN A 223 12.55 18.95 -16.17
C ASN A 223 11.43 19.71 -16.87
N LYS A 224 11.79 20.45 -17.89
CA LYS A 224 10.81 21.04 -18.81
C LYS A 224 10.25 19.93 -19.68
N ALA A 225 9.01 19.57 -19.46
CA ALA A 225 8.22 18.70 -20.33
C ALA A 225 6.76 19.02 -20.14
N GLU A 226 5.99 18.96 -21.19
CA GLU A 226 4.55 19.14 -21.09
C GLU A 226 3.92 17.82 -20.64
N TYR A 227 3.71 17.69 -19.32
CA TYR A 227 3.02 16.57 -18.70
C TYR A 227 1.56 16.94 -18.44
N ASP A 228 0.64 16.12 -18.92
CA ASP A 228 -0.78 16.27 -18.68
C ASP A 228 -1.40 14.95 -18.19
N PRO A 229 -1.06 14.50 -16.97
CA PRO A 229 -1.67 13.34 -16.36
C PRO A 229 -3.05 13.70 -15.78
N ARG A 230 -4.04 12.88 -16.09
CA ARG A 230 -5.42 13.00 -15.59
C ARG A 230 -5.92 11.65 -15.12
N PHE A 231 -6.39 11.61 -13.89
CA PHE A 231 -6.91 10.41 -13.26
C PHE A 231 -8.30 10.70 -12.71
N LEU A 232 -9.24 9.87 -13.09
CA LEU A 232 -10.62 9.95 -12.61
C LEU A 232 -11.04 8.57 -12.15
N ASP A 233 -11.61 8.46 -10.95
CA ASP A 233 -12.29 7.26 -10.51
C ASP A 233 -13.64 7.55 -9.87
N TYR A 234 -14.50 6.56 -9.93
CA TYR A 234 -15.78 6.53 -9.23
C TYR A 234 -15.93 5.18 -8.55
N GLN A 235 -16.22 5.21 -7.25
CA GLN A 235 -16.50 4.04 -6.45
C GLN A 235 -17.87 4.10 -5.80
N THR A 236 -18.51 2.93 -5.70
CA THR A 236 -19.75 2.77 -4.96
C THR A 236 -19.70 1.51 -4.10
N TYR A 237 -20.16 1.60 -2.87
CA TYR A 237 -20.30 0.46 -1.97
C TYR A 237 -21.67 0.50 -1.31
N LEU A 238 -22.39 -0.60 -1.47
CA LEU A 238 -23.74 -0.76 -0.98
C LEU A 238 -23.84 -2.00 -0.10
N THR A 239 -24.49 -1.88 1.06
CA THR A 239 -24.85 -3.02 1.89
C THR A 239 -26.34 -3.02 2.17
N TYR A 240 -26.98 -4.20 2.10
CA TYR A 240 -28.38 -4.39 2.42
C TYR A 240 -28.58 -5.58 3.36
N GLU A 241 -29.14 -5.31 4.52
CA GLU A 241 -29.42 -6.28 5.57
C GLU A 241 -30.95 -6.42 5.76
N PRO A 242 -31.64 -7.18 4.88
CA PRO A 242 -33.10 -7.33 4.97
C PRO A 242 -33.54 -7.92 6.31
N THR A 243 -32.72 -8.83 6.86
CA THR A 243 -32.90 -9.46 8.18
C THR A 243 -31.55 -9.59 8.87
N LYS A 244 -31.53 -9.93 10.16
CA LYS A 244 -30.28 -10.23 10.90
C LYS A 244 -29.49 -11.41 10.31
N ARG A 245 -30.13 -12.26 9.50
CA ARG A 245 -29.51 -13.46 8.91
C ARG A 245 -28.87 -13.19 7.56
N TRP A 246 -29.37 -12.23 6.78
CA TRP A 246 -28.91 -11.98 5.42
C TRP A 246 -28.25 -10.63 5.30
N LYS A 247 -27.08 -10.61 4.70
CA LYS A 247 -26.36 -9.39 4.30
C LYS A 247 -25.95 -9.52 2.83
N ILE A 248 -26.28 -8.53 2.05
CA ILE A 248 -25.88 -8.40 0.64
C ILE A 248 -24.96 -7.20 0.54
N GLU A 249 -23.86 -7.36 -0.18
CA GLU A 249 -22.83 -6.32 -0.37
C GLU A 249 -22.53 -6.20 -1.86
N LEU A 250 -22.48 -4.97 -2.37
CA LEU A 250 -22.07 -4.67 -3.74
C LEU A 250 -20.97 -3.61 -3.69
N LEU A 251 -19.87 -3.86 -4.38
CA LEU A 251 -18.77 -2.93 -4.55
C LEU A 251 -18.51 -2.76 -6.04
N GLY A 252 -18.42 -1.52 -6.50
CA GLY A 252 -18.10 -1.17 -7.87
C GLY A 252 -17.04 -0.08 -7.94
N ASP A 253 -16.15 -0.17 -8.94
CA ASP A 253 -15.14 0.82 -9.25
C ASP A 253 -14.98 0.97 -10.76
N ILE A 254 -14.89 2.22 -11.21
CA ILE A 254 -14.58 2.59 -12.59
C ILE A 254 -13.46 3.63 -12.53
N SER A 255 -12.33 3.32 -13.17
CA SER A 255 -11.15 4.19 -13.20
C SER A 255 -10.73 4.44 -14.63
N ASP A 256 -10.44 5.71 -14.95
CA ASP A 256 -9.94 6.18 -16.24
C ASP A 256 -8.70 7.04 -16.03
N SER A 257 -7.55 6.55 -16.47
CA SER A 257 -6.26 7.19 -16.32
C SER A 257 -5.68 7.54 -17.68
N HIS A 258 -5.39 8.80 -17.90
CA HIS A 258 -4.77 9.33 -19.10
C HIS A 258 -3.44 9.98 -18.76
N TYR A 259 -2.46 9.70 -19.57
CA TYR A 259 -1.16 10.33 -19.48
C TYR A 259 -0.72 10.78 -20.87
N ASN A 260 -0.53 12.06 -21.03
CA ASN A 260 0.04 12.65 -22.22
C ASN A 260 1.37 13.29 -21.83
N PHE A 261 2.39 13.02 -22.62
CA PHE A 261 3.71 13.55 -22.41
C PHE A 261 4.27 14.03 -23.74
N THR A 262 4.70 15.28 -23.76
CA THR A 262 5.46 15.86 -24.87
C THR A 262 6.82 16.23 -24.32
N PRO A 263 7.90 15.54 -24.75
CA PRO A 263 9.23 15.85 -24.25
C PRO A 263 9.68 17.23 -24.73
N GLU A 264 10.24 18.00 -23.81
CA GLU A 264 10.86 19.29 -24.11
C GLU A 264 12.39 19.17 -24.02
N SER A 265 13.06 19.99 -24.80
CA SER A 265 14.51 20.10 -24.76
C SER A 265 14.98 20.55 -23.38
N ARG A 266 16.01 19.87 -22.86
CA ARG A 266 16.51 20.14 -21.52
C ARG A 266 18.03 20.15 -21.48
N GLU A 267 18.58 20.80 -20.45
CA GLU A 267 19.98 20.79 -20.11
C GLU A 267 20.14 20.36 -18.65
N THR A 268 20.98 19.38 -18.40
CA THR A 268 21.31 18.89 -17.07
C THR A 268 22.81 19.01 -16.85
N LYS A 269 23.22 19.71 -15.78
CA LYS A 269 24.62 19.80 -15.38
C LYS A 269 24.92 18.77 -14.30
N PHE A 270 26.03 18.06 -14.45
CA PHE A 270 26.45 17.01 -13.52
C PHE A 270 27.98 16.89 -13.49
N GLY A 271 28.54 16.16 -12.53
CA GLY A 271 29.97 15.97 -12.36
C GLY A 271 30.49 16.47 -11.02
N THR A 272 31.77 16.73 -10.94
CA THR A 272 32.45 17.28 -9.75
C THR A 272 32.68 18.78 -9.92
N LEU A 273 33.06 19.47 -8.83
CA LEU A 273 33.44 20.90 -8.89
C LEU A 273 34.58 21.20 -9.87
N GLU A 274 35.47 20.21 -10.10
CA GLU A 274 36.59 20.33 -11.01
C GLU A 274 36.32 19.89 -12.43
N SER A 275 35.16 19.26 -12.69
CA SER A 275 34.80 18.76 -14.00
C SER A 275 33.26 18.70 -14.12
N VAL A 276 32.69 19.85 -14.47
CA VAL A 276 31.24 19.96 -14.71
C VAL A 276 30.95 19.68 -16.18
N LYS A 277 30.04 18.75 -16.42
CA LYS A 277 29.54 18.41 -17.73
C LYS A 277 28.11 18.93 -17.93
N SER A 278 27.81 19.43 -19.11
CA SER A 278 26.46 19.80 -19.54
C SER A 278 25.97 18.76 -20.54
N PHE A 279 24.84 18.14 -20.20
CA PHE A 279 24.10 17.23 -21.05
C PHE A 279 22.85 17.94 -21.55
N LYS A 280 22.84 18.28 -22.83
CA LYS A 280 21.72 18.95 -23.50
C LYS A 280 21.03 17.99 -24.46
N VAL A 281 19.72 17.85 -24.35
CA VAL A 281 18.92 17.00 -25.23
C VAL A 281 17.86 17.83 -25.91
N TYR A 282 17.78 17.69 -27.22
CA TYR A 282 16.68 18.19 -28.03
C TYR A 282 15.75 17.03 -28.32
N PHE A 283 14.53 17.14 -27.81
CA PHE A 283 13.50 16.14 -27.97
C PHE A 283 12.47 16.56 -29.03
N ASP A 284 11.92 15.57 -29.68
CA ASP A 284 10.70 15.66 -30.48
C ASP A 284 9.86 14.40 -30.29
N GLY A 285 8.54 14.52 -30.43
CA GLY A 285 7.64 13.39 -30.34
C GLY A 285 6.59 13.51 -29.27
N TRP A 286 6.01 12.37 -28.90
CA TRP A 286 4.89 12.30 -27.96
C TRP A 286 4.76 10.92 -27.33
N GLU A 287 4.15 10.88 -26.14
CA GLU A 287 3.68 9.67 -25.46
C GLU A 287 2.22 9.86 -25.02
N LYS A 288 1.43 8.83 -25.23
CA LYS A 288 0.03 8.79 -24.82
C LYS A 288 -0.34 7.43 -24.28
N ASP A 289 -0.64 7.40 -22.98
CA ASP A 289 -1.07 6.20 -22.30
C ASP A 289 -2.49 6.34 -21.77
N ILE A 290 -3.24 5.26 -21.89
CA ILE A 290 -4.64 5.19 -21.43
C ILE A 290 -4.84 3.87 -20.70
N PHE A 291 -5.32 3.96 -19.45
CA PHE A 291 -5.66 2.81 -18.63
C PHE A 291 -7.12 2.95 -18.15
N ARG A 292 -7.96 2.01 -18.58
CA ARG A 292 -9.37 1.97 -18.17
C ARG A 292 -9.64 0.69 -17.42
N THR A 293 -10.05 0.82 -16.16
CA THR A 293 -10.32 -0.30 -15.27
C THR A 293 -11.77 -0.29 -14.82
N TYR A 294 -12.36 -1.47 -14.83
CA TYR A 294 -13.70 -1.74 -14.33
C TYR A 294 -13.61 -2.87 -13.32
N PHE A 295 -14.08 -2.65 -12.13
CA PHE A 295 -14.13 -3.66 -11.10
C PHE A 295 -15.54 -3.70 -10.49
N GLY A 296 -16.01 -4.91 -10.21
CA GLY A 296 -17.26 -5.11 -9.51
C GLY A 296 -17.23 -6.38 -8.69
N SER A 297 -17.84 -6.34 -7.51
CA SER A 297 -18.07 -7.54 -6.71
C SER A 297 -19.45 -7.54 -6.05
N ALA A 298 -19.97 -8.74 -5.84
CA ALA A 298 -21.21 -8.98 -5.14
C ALA A 298 -21.00 -10.09 -4.11
N ALA A 299 -21.38 -9.86 -2.87
CA ALA A 299 -21.30 -10.84 -1.81
C ALA A 299 -22.66 -11.03 -1.14
N VAL A 300 -22.99 -12.29 -0.83
CA VAL A 300 -24.16 -12.65 -0.05
C VAL A 300 -23.69 -13.43 1.16
N THR A 301 -23.93 -12.89 2.35
CA THR A 301 -23.60 -13.53 3.62
C THR A 301 -24.88 -14.02 4.30
N TYR A 302 -24.86 -15.27 4.72
CA TYR A 302 -25.91 -15.88 5.52
C TYR A 302 -25.38 -16.22 6.92
N ASN A 303 -25.93 -15.55 7.93
CA ASN A 303 -25.64 -15.84 9.34
C ASN A 303 -26.51 -17.03 9.77
N VAL A 304 -25.93 -18.24 9.78
CA VAL A 304 -26.58 -19.47 10.25
C VAL A 304 -26.92 -19.33 11.74
N SER A 305 -25.99 -18.75 12.50
CA SER A 305 -26.13 -18.37 13.89
C SER A 305 -25.24 -17.15 14.19
N ASP A 306 -25.30 -16.63 15.42
CA ASP A 306 -24.40 -15.54 15.85
C ASP A 306 -22.92 -15.94 15.80
N LYS A 307 -22.62 -17.24 15.75
CA LYS A 307 -21.27 -17.80 15.73
C LYS A 307 -20.84 -18.30 14.33
N THR A 308 -21.77 -18.53 13.42
CA THR A 308 -21.49 -19.19 12.15
C THR A 308 -22.02 -18.39 10.97
N LYS A 309 -21.13 -18.12 10.00
CA LYS A 309 -21.44 -17.38 8.78
C LYS A 309 -20.99 -18.17 7.54
N LEU A 310 -21.81 -18.10 6.51
CA LEU A 310 -21.51 -18.57 5.18
C LEU A 310 -21.54 -17.38 4.23
N GLN A 311 -20.61 -17.29 3.30
CA GLN A 311 -20.59 -16.22 2.31
C GLN A 311 -20.27 -16.77 0.93
N VAL A 312 -21.00 -16.27 -0.07
CA VAL A 312 -20.68 -16.43 -1.48
C VAL A 312 -20.32 -15.07 -2.02
N LEU A 313 -19.15 -14.95 -2.67
CA LEU A 313 -18.63 -13.72 -3.23
C LEU A 313 -18.23 -13.95 -4.67
N GLY A 314 -18.79 -13.18 -5.59
CA GLY A 314 -18.36 -13.09 -6.98
C GLY A 314 -17.66 -11.77 -7.25
N SER A 315 -16.58 -11.78 -8.03
CA SER A 315 -15.93 -10.54 -8.50
C SER A 315 -15.55 -10.62 -9.97
N ALA A 316 -15.50 -9.46 -10.62
CA ALA A 316 -15.05 -9.31 -12.00
C ALA A 316 -14.18 -8.07 -12.12
N PHE A 317 -13.03 -8.23 -12.75
CA PHE A 317 -12.08 -7.18 -13.06
C PHE A 317 -11.82 -7.16 -14.55
N ARG A 318 -11.80 -5.98 -15.16
CA ARG A 318 -11.40 -5.75 -16.55
C ARG A 318 -10.53 -4.52 -16.62
N THR A 319 -9.40 -4.64 -17.33
CA THR A 319 -8.60 -3.48 -17.72
C THR A 319 -8.33 -3.48 -19.22
N ASN A 320 -8.31 -2.28 -19.82
CA ASN A 320 -7.83 -2.03 -21.17
C ASN A 320 -6.71 -1.02 -21.06
N GLU A 321 -5.51 -1.42 -21.47
CA GLU A 321 -4.29 -0.63 -21.37
C GLU A 321 -3.76 -0.33 -22.75
N GLN A 322 -3.36 0.90 -22.98
CA GLN A 322 -2.71 1.36 -24.20
C GLN A 322 -1.50 2.21 -23.80
N GLU A 323 -0.34 1.85 -24.32
CA GLU A 323 0.88 2.65 -24.20
C GLU A 323 1.38 2.93 -25.64
N LYS A 324 1.44 4.18 -26.01
CA LYS A 324 1.84 4.61 -27.36
C LYS A 324 2.80 5.74 -27.25
N TYR A 325 3.95 5.61 -27.85
CA TYR A 325 4.90 6.71 -27.99
C TYR A 325 5.68 6.64 -29.28
N ASP A 326 6.06 7.81 -29.76
CA ASP A 326 7.08 8.07 -30.76
C ASP A 326 7.94 9.19 -30.18
N ILE A 327 9.14 8.89 -29.75
CA ILE A 327 10.06 9.83 -29.13
C ILE A 327 11.38 9.73 -29.84
N GLN A 328 11.91 10.85 -30.27
CA GLN A 328 13.28 10.96 -30.75
C GLN A 328 14.02 12.05 -29.97
N GLY A 329 15.30 11.84 -29.77
CA GLY A 329 16.14 12.77 -29.07
C GLY A 329 17.52 12.86 -29.68
N GLN A 330 18.05 14.08 -29.75
CA GLN A 330 19.43 14.33 -30.09
C GLN A 330 20.11 14.98 -28.92
N TYR A 331 21.20 14.40 -28.42
CA TYR A 331 21.91 14.92 -27.26
C TYR A 331 23.30 15.43 -27.58
N TRP A 332 23.72 16.38 -26.76
CA TRP A 332 25.05 16.99 -26.77
C TRP A 332 25.60 16.87 -25.34
N LEU A 333 26.80 16.28 -25.24
CA LEU A 333 27.57 16.22 -24.01
C LEU A 333 28.77 17.14 -24.15
N THR A 334 28.84 18.18 -23.31
CA THR A 334 29.92 19.17 -23.35
C THR A 334 30.60 19.31 -22.01
N GLN A 335 31.90 19.58 -22.01
CA GLN A 335 32.62 20.00 -20.82
C GLN A 335 32.35 21.50 -20.59
N THR A 336 31.80 21.85 -19.44
CA THR A 336 31.36 23.24 -19.20
C THR A 336 32.52 24.24 -19.15
N GLU A 337 33.66 23.84 -18.60
CA GLU A 337 34.85 24.73 -18.42
C GLU A 337 35.57 25.00 -19.74
N THR A 338 35.70 24.01 -20.59
CA THR A 338 36.41 24.10 -21.86
C THR A 338 35.52 24.35 -23.04
N SER A 339 34.21 24.20 -22.89
CA SER A 339 33.21 24.17 -23.96
C SER A 339 33.51 23.07 -25.03
N GLU A 340 34.30 22.08 -24.65
CA GLU A 340 34.65 20.96 -25.51
C GLU A 340 33.43 20.03 -25.67
N ASN A 341 33.15 19.67 -26.93
CA ASN A 341 32.10 18.71 -27.24
C ASN A 341 32.63 17.29 -27.04
N LEU A 342 32.11 16.61 -26.03
CA LEU A 342 32.51 15.25 -25.64
C LEU A 342 31.69 14.18 -26.38
N GLY A 343 30.54 14.54 -26.92
CA GLY A 343 29.70 13.56 -27.63
C GLY A 343 28.41 14.14 -28.16
N ILE A 344 27.98 13.60 -29.25
CA ILE A 344 26.67 13.83 -29.89
C ILE A 344 26.06 12.46 -30.12
N GLY A 345 24.81 12.30 -29.79
CA GLY A 345 24.12 11.04 -30.03
C GLY A 345 22.66 11.27 -30.38
N THR A 346 22.08 10.31 -31.08
CA THR A 346 20.69 10.33 -31.51
C THR A 346 20.02 9.01 -31.13
N TYR A 347 18.76 9.07 -30.74
CA TYR A 347 17.94 7.90 -30.53
C TYR A 347 16.49 8.11 -30.98
N ALA A 348 15.84 7.03 -31.31
CA ALA A 348 14.42 6.99 -31.61
C ALA A 348 13.77 5.79 -30.94
N GLU A 349 12.67 6.02 -30.24
CA GLU A 349 11.90 5.02 -29.54
C GLU A 349 10.47 5.02 -30.04
N HIS A 350 9.94 3.82 -30.27
CA HIS A 350 8.58 3.63 -30.75
C HIS A 350 7.88 2.53 -29.94
N ALA A 351 6.64 2.75 -29.57
CA ALA A 351 5.80 1.69 -29.02
C ALA A 351 4.33 1.83 -29.43
N ARG A 352 3.70 0.65 -29.60
CA ARG A 352 2.26 0.48 -29.78
C ARG A 352 1.83 -0.75 -29.00
N ASN A 353 1.58 -0.56 -27.71
CA ASN A 353 1.29 -1.62 -26.76
C ASN A 353 -0.18 -1.59 -26.35
N TYR A 354 -0.81 -2.73 -26.45
CA TYR A 354 -2.20 -2.95 -26.04
C TYR A 354 -2.29 -4.19 -25.16
N LEU A 355 -2.88 -4.04 -24.00
CA LEU A 355 -3.16 -5.15 -23.10
C LEU A 355 -4.63 -5.08 -22.66
N LYS A 356 -5.30 -6.22 -22.73
CA LYS A 356 -6.63 -6.39 -22.17
C LYS A 356 -6.61 -7.58 -21.21
N ALA A 357 -7.01 -7.35 -19.96
CA ALA A 357 -7.14 -8.40 -18.97
C ALA A 357 -8.57 -8.46 -18.43
N ASP A 358 -9.14 -9.66 -18.45
CA ASP A 358 -10.42 -10.00 -17.85
C ASP A 358 -10.17 -11.08 -16.78
N VAL A 359 -10.48 -10.78 -15.51
CA VAL A 359 -10.35 -11.73 -14.40
C VAL A 359 -11.67 -11.82 -13.66
N LYS A 360 -12.17 -13.05 -13.48
CA LYS A 360 -13.42 -13.31 -12.75
C LYS A 360 -13.15 -14.30 -11.64
N SER A 361 -13.75 -14.13 -10.48
CA SER A 361 -13.64 -15.08 -9.38
C SER A 361 -14.96 -15.37 -8.70
N LEU A 362 -15.08 -16.58 -8.18
CA LEU A 362 -16.17 -17.01 -7.33
C LEU A 362 -15.58 -17.67 -6.09
N LYS A 363 -15.95 -17.16 -4.91
CA LYS A 363 -15.43 -17.60 -3.61
C LYS A 363 -16.58 -18.02 -2.71
N PHE A 364 -16.45 -19.21 -2.13
CA PHE A 364 -17.31 -19.70 -1.04
C PHE A 364 -16.51 -19.67 0.23
N SER A 365 -17.03 -19.09 1.30
CA SER A 365 -16.36 -19.04 2.58
C SER A 365 -17.25 -19.41 3.75
N PHE A 366 -16.62 -20.00 4.74
CA PHE A 366 -17.20 -20.44 6.01
C PHE A 366 -16.42 -19.80 7.15
N GLN A 367 -17.12 -19.23 8.12
CA GLN A 367 -16.55 -18.73 9.36
C GLN A 367 -17.34 -19.29 10.55
N HIS A 368 -16.63 -19.78 11.54
CA HIS A 368 -17.21 -20.18 12.84
C HIS A 368 -16.36 -19.60 13.96
N LYS A 369 -16.98 -18.88 14.90
CA LYS A 369 -16.29 -18.29 16.05
C LYS A 369 -16.94 -18.73 17.33
N ASN A 370 -16.15 -19.29 18.25
CA ASN A 370 -16.52 -19.54 19.62
C ASN A 370 -15.62 -18.75 20.59
N ARG A 371 -15.60 -19.08 21.87
CA ARG A 371 -14.80 -18.36 22.87
C ARG A 371 -13.29 -18.47 22.62
N GLN A 372 -12.81 -19.62 22.14
CA GLN A 372 -11.39 -19.94 22.01
C GLN A 372 -10.94 -20.06 20.55
N HIS A 373 -11.81 -20.50 19.66
CA HIS A 373 -11.49 -20.80 18.28
C HIS A 373 -12.23 -19.89 17.30
N GLU A 374 -11.52 -19.45 16.27
CA GLU A 374 -12.09 -18.78 15.11
C GLU A 374 -11.64 -19.49 13.83
N TRP A 375 -12.53 -20.38 13.35
CA TRP A 375 -12.33 -21.16 12.12
C TRP A 375 -12.72 -20.32 10.90
N LEU A 376 -11.84 -20.31 9.91
CA LEU A 376 -12.08 -19.75 8.59
C LEU A 376 -11.69 -20.77 7.52
N ALA A 377 -12.56 -20.96 6.53
CA ALA A 377 -12.26 -21.78 5.36
C ALA A 377 -12.84 -21.14 4.11
N ALA A 378 -12.18 -21.27 2.97
CA ALA A 378 -12.74 -20.84 1.70
C ALA A 378 -12.23 -21.68 0.53
N LEU A 379 -13.06 -21.72 -0.52
CA LEU A 379 -12.75 -22.25 -1.84
C LEU A 379 -12.99 -21.14 -2.86
N THR A 380 -12.02 -20.89 -3.72
CA THR A 380 -12.07 -19.86 -4.75
C THR A 380 -11.75 -20.48 -6.12
N TYR A 381 -12.56 -20.13 -7.11
CA TYR A 381 -12.28 -20.41 -8.51
C TYR A 381 -12.09 -19.11 -9.27
N LYS A 382 -10.93 -18.96 -9.96
CA LYS A 382 -10.57 -17.78 -10.75
C LYS A 382 -10.42 -18.15 -12.23
N MET A 383 -10.90 -17.29 -13.10
CA MET A 383 -10.71 -17.38 -14.56
C MET A 383 -9.94 -16.14 -15.01
N GLU A 384 -8.85 -16.35 -15.73
CA GLU A 384 -7.97 -15.31 -16.26
C GLU A 384 -7.98 -15.36 -17.79
N HIS A 385 -8.26 -14.25 -18.43
CA HIS A 385 -8.15 -14.11 -19.86
C HIS A 385 -7.44 -12.81 -20.20
N ILE A 386 -6.18 -12.90 -20.63
CA ILE A 386 -5.33 -11.76 -20.92
C ILE A 386 -4.86 -11.82 -22.35
N LYS A 387 -4.99 -10.71 -23.07
CA LYS A 387 -4.53 -10.54 -24.46
C LYS A 387 -3.55 -9.40 -24.54
N GLU A 388 -2.43 -9.64 -25.18
CA GLU A 388 -1.38 -8.67 -25.47
C GLU A 388 -1.16 -8.55 -26.96
N ASN A 389 -0.95 -7.32 -27.42
CA ASN A 389 -0.41 -7.01 -28.74
C ASN A 389 0.55 -5.84 -28.58
N SER A 390 1.85 -6.12 -28.60
CA SER A 390 2.90 -5.14 -28.40
C SER A 390 3.86 -5.10 -29.57
N LYS A 391 4.19 -3.91 -30.02
CA LYS A 391 5.23 -3.64 -31.01
C LYS A 391 6.09 -2.50 -30.50
N GLU A 392 7.36 -2.77 -30.31
CA GLU A 392 8.34 -1.78 -29.84
C GLU A 392 9.60 -1.87 -30.66
N TYR A 393 10.28 -0.75 -30.88
CA TYR A 393 11.66 -0.72 -31.33
C TYR A 393 12.41 0.48 -30.74
N GLU A 394 13.71 0.30 -30.60
CA GLU A 394 14.65 1.35 -30.23
C GLU A 394 15.79 1.39 -31.23
N MET A 395 16.08 2.57 -31.75
CA MET A 395 17.21 2.86 -32.63
C MET A 395 18.15 3.84 -31.93
N ARG A 396 19.44 3.53 -31.92
CA ARG A 396 20.42 4.38 -31.23
C ARG A 396 21.77 4.36 -32.00
N ASP A 397 22.50 5.46 -31.90
CA ASP A 397 23.92 5.50 -32.24
C ASP A 397 24.82 5.17 -31.05
N SER A 398 24.51 5.64 -29.87
CA SER A 398 25.13 5.33 -28.55
C SER A 398 24.36 5.96 -27.40
N ALA A 399 23.34 6.75 -27.71
CA ALA A 399 22.60 7.52 -26.75
C ALA A 399 21.83 6.63 -25.75
N GLY A 400 22.06 6.83 -24.47
CA GLY A 400 21.36 6.11 -23.41
C GLY A 400 21.81 4.67 -23.22
N TYR A 401 22.88 4.25 -23.85
CA TYR A 401 23.50 2.93 -23.72
C TYR A 401 24.97 3.02 -23.39
N ALA A 402 25.44 2.03 -22.67
CA ALA A 402 26.84 1.78 -22.47
C ALA A 402 27.45 1.07 -23.70
N MET A 403 27.28 1.63 -24.87
CA MET A 403 27.75 1.07 -26.17
C MET A 403 28.68 2.05 -26.87
N PRO A 404 29.66 1.55 -27.64
CA PRO A 404 30.50 2.41 -28.46
C PRO A 404 29.68 3.23 -29.47
N HIS A 405 30.12 4.44 -29.74
CA HIS A 405 29.55 5.29 -30.78
C HIS A 405 29.70 4.65 -32.17
N THR A 406 28.61 4.58 -32.93
CA THR A 406 28.57 3.92 -34.25
C THR A 406 28.73 4.88 -35.43
N GLY A 407 29.03 6.17 -35.16
CA GLY A 407 29.17 7.21 -36.18
C GLY A 407 27.80 7.77 -36.63
N ASP A 408 27.64 7.98 -37.94
CA ASP A 408 26.44 8.66 -38.50
C ASP A 408 25.24 7.72 -38.73
N ARG A 409 25.26 6.52 -38.15
CA ARG A 409 24.23 5.51 -38.36
C ARG A 409 23.47 5.20 -37.09
N LEU A 410 22.13 5.20 -37.17
CA LEU A 410 21.25 4.68 -36.13
C LEU A 410 21.04 3.18 -36.35
N ASP A 411 21.46 2.39 -35.38
CA ASP A 411 21.24 0.95 -35.40
C ASP A 411 19.99 0.59 -34.57
N MET A 412 19.23 -0.35 -35.09
CA MET A 412 18.14 -0.96 -34.29
C MET A 412 18.76 -1.88 -33.26
N ILE A 413 18.72 -1.46 -31.99
CA ILE A 413 19.32 -2.17 -30.85
C ILE A 413 18.32 -3.03 -30.11
N TYR A 414 17.05 -2.73 -30.28
CA TYR A 414 15.95 -3.48 -29.66
C TYR A 414 14.74 -3.45 -30.58
N SER A 415 14.09 -4.60 -30.72
CA SER A 415 12.77 -4.70 -31.30
C SER A 415 11.96 -5.76 -30.53
N LEU A 416 10.68 -5.53 -30.34
CA LEU A 416 9.77 -6.49 -29.73
C LEU A 416 8.51 -6.61 -30.58
N ASN A 417 8.13 -7.86 -30.87
CA ASN A 417 6.83 -8.18 -31.44
C ASN A 417 6.18 -9.27 -30.58
N ALA A 418 5.15 -8.90 -29.83
CA ALA A 418 4.45 -9.80 -28.92
C ALA A 418 2.96 -9.87 -29.26
N ARG A 419 2.47 -11.08 -29.52
CA ARG A 419 1.04 -11.38 -29.65
C ARG A 419 0.73 -12.59 -28.80
N ASN A 420 0.32 -12.34 -27.56
CA ASN A 420 0.11 -13.37 -26.58
C ASN A 420 -1.34 -13.41 -26.10
N GLU A 421 -1.83 -14.60 -25.83
CA GLU A 421 -3.12 -14.82 -25.18
C GLU A 421 -2.95 -15.84 -24.05
N LEU A 422 -3.28 -15.42 -22.83
CA LEU A 422 -3.36 -16.29 -21.64
C LEU A 422 -4.82 -16.59 -21.36
N LYS A 423 -5.20 -17.88 -21.37
CA LYS A 423 -6.47 -18.38 -20.87
C LYS A 423 -6.16 -19.40 -19.78
N ALA A 424 -6.41 -19.03 -18.55
CA ALA A 424 -6.06 -19.85 -17.40
C ALA A 424 -7.14 -19.88 -16.34
N ASN A 425 -7.14 -20.96 -15.56
CA ASN A 425 -8.01 -21.13 -14.41
C ASN A 425 -7.17 -21.47 -13.17
N ARG A 426 -7.59 -20.94 -12.03
CA ARG A 426 -7.01 -21.25 -10.72
C ARG A 426 -8.06 -21.76 -9.78
N VAL A 427 -7.70 -22.79 -9.02
CA VAL A 427 -8.49 -23.28 -7.89
C VAL A 427 -7.66 -23.04 -6.63
N GLU A 428 -8.21 -22.32 -5.68
CA GLU A 428 -7.55 -22.02 -4.42
C GLU A 428 -8.45 -22.41 -3.26
N ALA A 429 -7.88 -23.00 -2.23
CA ALA A 429 -8.58 -23.33 -1.00
C ALA A 429 -7.72 -23.01 0.21
N PHE A 430 -8.32 -22.59 1.31
CA PHE A 430 -7.64 -22.51 2.58
C PHE A 430 -8.51 -22.90 3.75
N VAL A 431 -7.85 -23.34 4.81
CA VAL A 431 -8.42 -23.55 6.14
C VAL A 431 -7.47 -22.96 7.17
N GLN A 432 -7.98 -22.23 8.13
CA GLN A 432 -7.22 -21.71 9.26
C GLN A 432 -8.04 -21.69 10.53
N ASP A 433 -7.35 -21.73 11.67
CA ASP A 433 -7.92 -21.52 12.99
C ASP A 433 -7.09 -20.49 13.76
N THR A 434 -7.76 -19.64 14.50
CA THR A 434 -7.15 -18.77 15.50
C THR A 434 -7.59 -19.24 16.89
N TYR A 435 -6.68 -19.91 17.59
CA TYR A 435 -6.88 -20.48 18.93
C TYR A 435 -6.34 -19.53 20.00
N LYS A 436 -7.21 -19.14 20.93
CA LYS A 436 -6.88 -18.25 22.06
C LYS A 436 -7.08 -18.98 23.37
N TRP A 437 -6.05 -18.97 24.22
CA TRP A 437 -6.12 -19.61 25.54
C TRP A 437 -5.25 -18.86 26.55
N MET A 438 -5.43 -19.17 27.80
CA MET A 438 -4.59 -18.71 28.91
C MET A 438 -3.85 -19.89 29.53
N SER A 439 -2.69 -19.64 30.17
CA SER A 439 -1.97 -20.65 30.95
C SER A 439 -2.84 -21.20 32.11
N ALA A 440 -2.44 -22.32 32.68
CA ALA A 440 -3.15 -22.91 33.83
C ALA A 440 -3.22 -21.97 35.06
N SER A 441 -2.25 -21.05 35.18
CA SER A 441 -2.25 -19.99 36.21
C SER A 441 -3.14 -18.77 35.84
N GLU A 442 -3.80 -18.80 34.65
CA GLU A 442 -4.62 -17.71 34.09
C GLU A 442 -3.88 -16.35 33.94
N GLU A 443 -2.57 -16.36 33.85
CA GLU A 443 -1.75 -15.14 33.81
C GLU A 443 -1.11 -14.88 32.44
N THR A 444 -0.68 -15.94 31.71
CA THR A 444 -0.10 -15.79 30.37
C THR A 444 -1.15 -16.04 29.31
N PHE A 445 -1.29 -15.11 28.39
CA PHE A 445 -2.24 -15.21 27.29
C PHE A 445 -1.53 -15.59 25.97
N TYR A 446 -2.09 -16.58 25.26
CA TYR A 446 -1.60 -17.08 24.00
C TYR A 446 -2.63 -16.88 22.90
N THR A 447 -2.15 -16.51 21.72
CA THR A 447 -2.93 -16.51 20.46
C THR A 447 -2.13 -17.27 19.41
N LEU A 448 -2.61 -18.42 19.00
CA LEU A 448 -2.03 -19.24 17.93
C LEU A 448 -2.92 -19.14 16.70
N ASN A 449 -2.36 -18.70 15.57
CA ASN A 449 -3.00 -18.80 14.26
C ASN A 449 -2.24 -19.82 13.43
N TYR A 450 -2.94 -20.79 12.89
CA TYR A 450 -2.36 -21.79 12.01
C TYR A 450 -3.32 -22.11 10.87
N GLY A 451 -2.76 -22.39 9.71
CA GLY A 451 -3.56 -22.66 8.53
C GLY A 451 -2.78 -23.24 7.39
N LEU A 452 -3.52 -23.77 6.46
CA LEU A 452 -3.03 -24.38 5.24
C LEU A 452 -3.76 -23.79 4.04
N ARG A 453 -3.00 -23.43 3.02
CA ARG A 453 -3.54 -22.96 1.75
C ARG A 453 -3.07 -23.85 0.62
N PHE A 454 -3.96 -24.18 -0.29
CA PHE A 454 -3.72 -24.92 -1.53
C PHE A 454 -4.06 -24.02 -2.70
N ALA A 455 -3.27 -24.10 -3.78
CA ALA A 455 -3.61 -23.50 -5.06
C ALA A 455 -3.16 -24.41 -6.21
N HIS A 456 -3.98 -24.48 -7.26
CA HIS A 456 -3.67 -25.15 -8.52
C HIS A 456 -3.89 -24.19 -9.69
N TRP A 457 -2.90 -24.08 -10.58
CA TRP A 457 -2.96 -23.27 -11.79
C TRP A 457 -2.80 -24.15 -13.04
N ASN A 458 -3.79 -24.11 -13.92
CA ASN A 458 -3.78 -24.99 -15.08
C ASN A 458 -2.84 -24.52 -16.21
N PHE A 459 -2.35 -23.28 -16.17
CA PHE A 459 -1.42 -22.76 -17.20
C PHE A 459 -0.08 -23.50 -17.21
N ASN A 460 0.51 -23.72 -16.03
CA ASN A 460 1.77 -24.45 -15.84
C ASN A 460 1.58 -25.79 -15.13
N HIS A 461 0.33 -26.21 -14.89
CA HIS A 461 -0.05 -27.44 -14.18
C HIS A 461 0.53 -27.56 -12.77
N GLU A 462 0.83 -26.42 -12.12
CA GLU A 462 1.43 -26.39 -10.80
C GLU A 462 0.38 -26.50 -9.70
N SER A 463 0.70 -27.34 -8.69
CA SER A 463 -0.07 -27.42 -7.44
C SER A 463 0.85 -27.08 -6.28
N ILE A 464 0.45 -26.15 -5.44
CA ILE A 464 1.25 -25.62 -4.33
C ILE A 464 0.49 -25.74 -3.02
N LEU A 465 1.25 -25.93 -1.93
CA LEU A 465 0.73 -26.05 -0.58
C LEU A 465 1.50 -25.09 0.33
N SER A 466 0.79 -24.24 1.06
CA SER A 466 1.33 -23.13 1.85
C SER A 466 0.92 -23.26 3.32
N PRO A 467 1.63 -24.03 4.15
CA PRO A 467 1.43 -24.04 5.60
C PRO A 467 1.93 -22.72 6.22
N ARG A 468 1.19 -22.22 7.19
CA ARG A 468 1.51 -20.98 7.92
C ARG A 468 1.13 -21.11 9.37
N VAL A 469 1.97 -20.57 10.25
CA VAL A 469 1.72 -20.53 11.69
C VAL A 469 2.25 -19.23 12.28
N SER A 470 1.51 -18.65 13.22
CA SER A 470 1.97 -17.55 14.03
C SER A 470 1.49 -17.69 15.47
N LEU A 471 2.34 -17.32 16.41
CA LEU A 471 2.09 -17.36 17.85
C LEU A 471 2.35 -15.98 18.44
N ALA A 472 1.39 -15.48 19.20
CA ALA A 472 1.57 -14.31 20.06
C ALA A 472 1.43 -14.72 21.53
N VAL A 473 2.34 -14.24 22.36
CA VAL A 473 2.41 -14.53 23.79
C VAL A 473 2.43 -13.21 24.57
N VAL A 474 1.49 -13.04 25.46
CA VAL A 474 1.48 -11.96 26.45
C VAL A 474 1.86 -12.58 27.80
N PRO A 475 3.12 -12.39 28.28
CA PRO A 475 3.62 -13.10 29.44
C PRO A 475 3.04 -12.57 30.74
N ALA A 476 2.91 -13.45 31.73
CA ALA A 476 2.39 -13.15 33.07
C ALA A 476 3.17 -12.05 33.81
N TYR A 477 4.49 -12.02 33.64
CA TYR A 477 5.36 -11.07 34.35
C TYR A 477 5.17 -9.62 33.89
N ASN A 478 4.67 -9.41 32.68
CA ASN A 478 4.38 -8.07 32.15
C ASN A 478 3.35 -8.11 31.02
N ASN A 479 2.13 -7.72 31.32
CA ASN A 479 1.02 -7.65 30.38
C ASN A 479 1.19 -6.56 29.29
N ASP A 480 2.18 -5.69 29.40
CA ASP A 480 2.49 -4.66 28.40
C ASP A 480 3.48 -5.15 27.34
N VAL A 481 4.06 -6.31 27.55
CA VAL A 481 4.91 -7.00 26.57
C VAL A 481 4.05 -7.94 25.73
N THR A 482 4.34 -8.03 24.45
CA THR A 482 3.82 -9.06 23.54
C THR A 482 4.97 -9.59 22.68
N LEU A 483 5.19 -10.90 22.75
CA LEU A 483 6.14 -11.59 21.89
C LEU A 483 5.37 -12.22 20.74
N ARG A 484 5.83 -12.04 19.49
CA ARG A 484 5.19 -12.61 18.30
C ARG A 484 6.21 -13.38 17.48
N PHE A 485 5.81 -14.57 17.04
CA PHE A 485 6.60 -15.43 16.16
C PHE A 485 5.75 -15.85 14.98
N ALA A 486 6.31 -15.88 13.78
CA ALA A 486 5.62 -16.36 12.61
C ALA A 486 6.57 -17.11 11.67
N THR A 487 6.07 -18.19 11.08
CA THR A 487 6.74 -18.88 10.00
C THR A 487 5.73 -19.43 9.00
N GLY A 488 6.14 -19.61 7.77
CA GLY A 488 5.26 -20.15 6.74
C GLY A 488 5.89 -20.12 5.36
N ILE A 489 5.24 -20.81 4.44
CA ILE A 489 5.59 -20.85 3.02
C ILE A 489 4.59 -20.00 2.26
N TYR A 490 5.09 -19.07 1.47
CA TYR A 490 4.31 -18.12 0.67
C TYR A 490 4.68 -18.30 -0.78
N TYR A 491 3.67 -18.38 -1.65
CA TYR A 491 3.88 -18.47 -3.09
C TYR A 491 3.24 -17.30 -3.80
N GLN A 492 3.85 -16.91 -4.90
CA GLN A 492 3.30 -15.95 -5.85
C GLN A 492 3.38 -16.52 -7.24
N ALA A 493 2.23 -16.75 -7.87
CA ALA A 493 2.20 -17.10 -9.26
C ALA A 493 2.69 -15.93 -10.12
N PRO A 494 3.49 -16.17 -11.16
CA PRO A 494 3.94 -15.11 -12.05
C PRO A 494 2.77 -14.35 -12.66
N PHE A 495 2.85 -13.03 -12.69
CA PHE A 495 1.89 -12.24 -13.45
C PHE A 495 2.26 -12.18 -14.93
N PHE A 496 1.38 -11.68 -15.77
CA PHE A 496 1.49 -11.81 -17.22
C PHE A 496 2.82 -11.32 -17.81
N LYS A 497 3.36 -10.17 -17.34
CA LYS A 497 4.64 -9.65 -17.85
C LYS A 497 5.83 -10.52 -17.43
N GLU A 498 5.76 -11.19 -16.28
CA GLU A 498 6.78 -12.14 -15.81
C GLU A 498 6.79 -13.48 -16.57
N LEU A 499 5.74 -13.78 -17.33
CA LEU A 499 5.66 -14.99 -18.16
C LEU A 499 6.31 -14.83 -19.53
N ARG A 500 6.67 -13.62 -19.92
CA ARG A 500 7.21 -13.34 -21.26
C ARG A 500 8.65 -13.81 -21.39
N ASP A 501 8.85 -14.89 -22.13
CA ASP A 501 10.14 -15.37 -22.60
C ASP A 501 10.42 -14.80 -24.01
N THR A 502 11.61 -14.28 -24.25
CA THR A 502 11.98 -13.61 -25.49
C THR A 502 12.94 -14.47 -26.32
N ILE A 503 12.68 -14.53 -27.63
CA ILE A 503 13.53 -15.21 -28.62
C ILE A 503 13.81 -14.22 -29.72
N THR A 504 15.10 -13.99 -30.04
CA THR A 504 15.50 -13.13 -31.15
C THR A 504 15.84 -13.98 -32.36
N THR A 505 15.18 -13.70 -33.48
CA THR A 505 15.39 -14.35 -34.76
C THR A 505 15.44 -13.25 -35.85
N ASP A 506 16.46 -13.25 -36.66
CA ASP A 506 16.67 -12.26 -37.76
C ASP A 506 16.59 -10.79 -37.28
N GLY A 507 17.14 -10.49 -36.11
CA GLY A 507 17.15 -9.16 -35.50
C GLY A 507 15.80 -8.71 -34.90
N ILE A 508 14.76 -9.54 -34.92
CA ILE A 508 13.46 -9.26 -34.31
C ILE A 508 13.29 -10.13 -33.07
N THR A 509 12.96 -9.50 -31.95
CA THR A 509 12.64 -10.19 -30.72
C THR A 509 11.14 -10.49 -30.63
N TYR A 510 10.82 -11.75 -30.51
CA TYR A 510 9.46 -12.23 -30.29
C TYR A 510 9.29 -12.61 -28.83
N ALA A 511 8.19 -12.20 -28.22
CA ALA A 511 7.83 -12.64 -26.87
C ALA A 511 6.76 -13.71 -26.95
N ARG A 512 6.96 -14.78 -26.21
CA ARG A 512 5.97 -15.85 -25.98
C ARG A 512 5.79 -16.11 -24.49
N LEU A 513 4.67 -16.72 -24.11
CA LEU A 513 4.44 -17.07 -22.71
C LEU A 513 5.16 -18.38 -22.36
N ASN A 514 5.97 -18.34 -21.32
CA ASN A 514 6.68 -19.50 -20.79
C ASN A 514 5.79 -20.24 -19.77
N ASN A 515 5.27 -21.39 -20.14
CA ASN A 515 4.44 -22.22 -19.27
C ASN A 515 5.24 -23.18 -18.36
N LYS A 516 6.57 -23.13 -18.40
CA LYS A 516 7.44 -23.93 -17.53
C LYS A 516 7.85 -23.19 -16.25
N ILE A 517 7.61 -21.87 -16.21
CA ILE A 517 7.91 -21.05 -15.02
C ILE A 517 7.05 -21.50 -13.85
N LYS A 518 7.70 -21.73 -12.72
CA LYS A 518 7.05 -22.05 -11.44
C LYS A 518 6.70 -20.80 -10.66
N SER A 519 5.76 -20.92 -9.74
CA SER A 519 5.47 -19.89 -8.76
C SER A 519 6.71 -19.53 -7.95
N GLN A 520 6.93 -18.22 -7.76
CA GLN A 520 7.95 -17.72 -6.85
C GLN A 520 7.59 -18.11 -5.43
N GLN A 521 8.58 -18.40 -4.59
CA GLN A 521 8.39 -18.87 -3.23
C GLN A 521 9.20 -18.07 -2.23
N SER A 522 8.59 -17.77 -1.09
CA SER A 522 9.26 -17.17 0.07
C SER A 522 8.94 -17.94 1.34
N ILE A 523 9.96 -18.38 2.08
CA ILE A 523 9.80 -19.02 3.39
C ILE A 523 10.18 -18.00 4.45
N HIS A 524 9.25 -17.66 5.32
CA HIS A 524 9.42 -16.60 6.32
C HIS A 524 9.76 -17.17 7.70
N PHE A 525 10.67 -16.48 8.40
CA PHE A 525 10.95 -16.61 9.82
C PHE A 525 10.94 -15.23 10.44
N ILE A 526 10.03 -14.99 11.37
CA ILE A 526 9.78 -13.66 11.96
C ILE A 526 9.70 -13.79 13.46
N ALA A 527 10.40 -12.91 14.18
CA ALA A 527 10.31 -12.75 15.62
C ALA A 527 10.13 -11.27 15.96
N ALA A 528 9.14 -10.95 16.77
CA ALA A 528 8.80 -9.59 17.13
C ALA A 528 8.62 -9.41 18.63
N TYR A 529 8.99 -8.24 19.13
CA TYR A 529 8.83 -7.77 20.48
C TYR A 529 8.05 -6.46 20.47
N ASP A 530 6.91 -6.41 21.12
CA ASP A 530 6.11 -5.21 21.31
C ASP A 530 6.09 -4.85 22.79
N TYR A 531 6.33 -3.59 23.12
CA TYR A 531 6.27 -3.08 24.47
C TYR A 531 5.44 -1.81 24.54
N ARG A 532 4.41 -1.80 25.39
CA ARG A 532 3.56 -0.65 25.67
C ARG A 532 4.00 0.00 26.97
N PHE A 533 4.14 1.30 26.96
CA PHE A 533 4.55 2.04 28.14
C PHE A 533 3.90 3.42 28.15
N LYS A 534 3.97 4.05 29.32
CA LYS A 534 3.59 5.46 29.48
C LYS A 534 4.84 6.30 29.67
N LEU A 535 4.89 7.44 29.01
CA LEU A 535 5.89 8.47 29.21
C LEU A 535 5.16 9.81 29.37
N ALA A 536 5.36 10.53 30.48
CA ALA A 536 4.64 11.76 30.81
C ALA A 536 3.10 11.60 30.66
N GLU A 537 2.55 10.54 31.27
CA GLU A 537 1.12 10.12 31.25
C GLU A 537 0.57 9.77 29.86
N ARG A 538 1.36 9.84 28.80
CA ARG A 538 0.99 9.52 27.42
C ARG A 538 1.33 8.08 27.08
N LYS A 539 0.60 7.50 26.16
CA LYS A 539 0.71 6.08 25.79
C LYS A 539 1.59 5.92 24.57
N PHE A 540 2.60 5.07 24.71
CA PHE A 540 3.52 4.70 23.63
C PHE A 540 3.56 3.19 23.43
N LYS A 541 3.90 2.79 22.22
CA LYS A 541 4.23 1.41 21.86
C LYS A 541 5.55 1.41 21.11
N PHE A 542 6.52 0.66 21.62
CA PHE A 542 7.72 0.29 20.88
C PHE A 542 7.53 -1.09 20.28
N SER A 543 7.93 -1.25 19.02
CA SER A 543 7.87 -2.51 18.28
C SER A 543 9.21 -2.76 17.62
N ALA A 544 9.77 -3.94 17.77
CA ALA A 544 10.97 -4.40 17.06
C ALA A 544 10.69 -5.76 16.44
N GLU A 545 11.02 -5.94 15.16
CA GLU A 545 10.73 -7.17 14.43
C GLU A 545 11.95 -7.56 13.58
N ALA A 546 12.54 -8.72 13.88
CA ALA A 546 13.59 -9.32 13.09
C ALA A 546 13.00 -10.36 12.14
N TYR A 547 13.48 -10.39 10.89
CA TYR A 547 12.99 -11.31 9.88
C TYR A 547 14.10 -11.89 9.03
N TYR A 548 13.85 -13.11 8.56
CA TYR A 548 14.64 -13.79 7.54
C TYR A 548 13.70 -14.48 6.55
N LYS A 549 13.91 -14.23 5.26
CA LYS A 549 13.14 -14.85 4.17
C LYS A 549 14.09 -15.62 3.26
N LEU A 550 13.81 -16.90 3.03
CA LEU A 550 14.43 -17.70 1.98
C LEU A 550 13.60 -17.56 0.72
N LEU A 551 14.22 -17.18 -0.38
CA LEU A 551 13.55 -16.91 -1.65
C LEU A 551 13.97 -17.95 -2.69
N ASN A 552 12.98 -18.57 -3.34
CA ASN A 552 13.20 -19.58 -4.37
C ASN A 552 12.38 -19.26 -5.61
N ASN A 553 12.84 -19.73 -6.77
CA ASN A 553 12.17 -19.52 -8.05
C ASN A 553 11.90 -18.04 -8.37
N LEU A 554 12.73 -17.12 -7.89
CA LEU A 554 12.61 -15.71 -8.24
C LEU A 554 12.81 -15.50 -9.73
N ILE A 555 12.00 -14.67 -10.34
CA ILE A 555 12.16 -14.21 -11.71
C ILE A 555 13.01 -12.95 -11.68
N PRO A 556 14.23 -12.97 -12.20
CA PRO A 556 15.09 -11.79 -12.21
C PRO A 556 14.47 -10.65 -13.02
N TYR A 557 14.68 -9.42 -12.60
CA TYR A 557 14.29 -8.25 -13.36
C TYR A 557 15.37 -7.16 -13.26
N SER A 558 15.44 -6.33 -14.29
CA SER A 558 16.24 -5.12 -14.32
C SER A 558 15.37 -3.88 -14.43
N VAL A 559 15.90 -2.76 -13.98
CA VAL A 559 15.25 -1.45 -14.14
C VAL A 559 16.10 -0.63 -15.10
N ASN A 560 15.61 -0.44 -16.31
CA ASN A 560 16.26 0.33 -17.36
C ASN A 560 15.59 1.71 -17.45
N ASN A 561 16.28 2.75 -16.97
CA ASN A 561 15.69 4.06 -16.70
C ASN A 561 14.53 3.90 -15.69
N VAL A 562 13.29 3.82 -16.16
CA VAL A 562 12.08 3.60 -15.31
C VAL A 562 11.30 2.35 -15.73
N LYS A 563 11.74 1.65 -16.80
CA LYS A 563 11.08 0.44 -17.31
C LYS A 563 11.59 -0.79 -16.57
N ILE A 564 10.69 -1.64 -16.12
CA ILE A 564 11.01 -2.94 -15.51
C ILE A 564 11.00 -4.00 -16.61
N VAL A 565 12.11 -4.72 -16.76
CA VAL A 565 12.29 -5.80 -17.73
C VAL A 565 12.51 -7.10 -16.97
N TYR A 566 11.59 -8.05 -17.12
CA TYR A 566 11.64 -9.37 -16.47
C TYR A 566 12.36 -10.38 -17.37
N ASP A 567 13.19 -11.24 -16.75
CA ASP A 567 13.86 -12.35 -17.43
C ASP A 567 13.15 -13.68 -17.12
N ALA A 568 12.19 -14.03 -17.98
CA ALA A 568 11.43 -15.26 -17.86
C ALA A 568 12.18 -16.51 -18.36
N SER A 569 13.42 -16.40 -18.80
CA SER A 569 14.24 -17.52 -19.26
C SER A 569 14.82 -18.35 -18.10
N GLN A 570 14.91 -17.77 -16.91
CA GLN A 570 15.52 -18.38 -15.74
C GLN A 570 14.82 -18.05 -14.45
N GLN A 571 15.01 -18.89 -13.44
CA GLN A 571 14.57 -18.67 -12.07
C GLN A 571 15.75 -18.84 -11.11
N VAL A 572 15.85 -17.96 -10.13
CA VAL A 572 17.01 -17.92 -9.21
C VAL A 572 16.56 -18.01 -7.75
N SER A 573 17.50 -18.30 -6.85
CA SER A 573 17.29 -18.26 -5.42
C SER A 573 17.81 -16.94 -4.82
N GLY A 574 17.38 -16.62 -3.60
CA GLY A 574 17.83 -15.44 -2.90
C GLY A 574 17.48 -15.46 -1.42
N HIS A 575 17.73 -14.36 -0.75
CA HIS A 575 17.30 -14.15 0.63
C HIS A 575 17.03 -12.68 0.90
N ALA A 576 16.17 -12.40 1.86
CA ALA A 576 15.96 -11.08 2.43
C ALA A 576 15.99 -11.19 3.96
N MET A 577 16.73 -10.31 4.63
CA MET A 577 16.80 -10.28 6.09
C MET A 577 16.84 -8.84 6.58
N GLY A 578 16.39 -8.62 7.80
CA GLY A 578 16.43 -7.29 8.36
C GLY A 578 15.86 -7.17 9.76
N LEU A 579 15.89 -5.94 10.25
CA LEU A 579 15.36 -5.51 11.53
C LEU A 579 14.52 -4.25 11.32
N ASP A 580 13.26 -4.32 11.71
CA ASP A 580 12.31 -3.22 11.67
C ASP A 580 12.02 -2.75 13.09
N MET A 581 12.08 -1.44 13.34
CA MET A 581 11.75 -0.83 14.62
C MET A 581 10.75 0.30 14.43
N LYS A 582 9.81 0.44 15.35
CA LYS A 582 8.82 1.52 15.32
C LYS A 582 8.51 1.99 16.74
N LEU A 583 8.55 3.28 16.95
CA LEU A 583 7.99 3.95 18.12
C LEU A 583 6.73 4.68 17.67
N TYR A 584 5.60 4.31 18.24
CA TYR A 584 4.27 4.84 17.93
C TYR A 584 3.61 5.33 19.19
N GLY A 585 2.86 6.43 19.14
CA GLY A 585 2.07 6.88 20.27
C GLY A 585 1.72 8.36 20.23
N GLU A 586 1.18 8.81 21.36
CA GLU A 586 0.77 10.19 21.59
C GLU A 586 2.00 11.04 21.98
N PHE A 587 2.76 11.51 21.00
CA PHE A 587 3.82 12.50 21.28
C PHE A 587 3.24 13.80 21.82
N VAL A 588 2.02 14.12 21.39
CA VAL A 588 1.17 15.15 21.95
C VAL A 588 -0.22 14.56 22.21
N GLU A 589 -0.93 15.02 23.23
CA GLU A 589 -2.22 14.49 23.65
C GLU A 589 -3.26 14.55 22.53
N GLY A 590 -3.87 13.39 22.20
CA GLY A 590 -4.96 13.27 21.24
C GLY A 590 -4.54 13.11 19.78
N THR A 591 -3.23 12.99 19.48
CA THR A 591 -2.74 12.74 18.12
C THR A 591 -1.68 11.64 18.11
N ASP A 592 -1.83 10.69 17.20
CA ASP A 592 -0.89 9.59 17.03
C ASP A 592 0.21 9.94 16.01
N SER A 593 1.45 9.83 16.44
CA SER A 593 2.65 10.05 15.63
C SER A 593 3.57 8.84 15.73
N TRP A 594 4.49 8.68 14.78
CA TRP A 594 5.44 7.58 14.82
C TRP A 594 6.76 7.91 14.13
N ILE A 595 7.79 7.22 14.59
CA ILE A 595 9.06 7.09 13.91
C ILE A 595 9.31 5.62 13.61
N SER A 596 9.72 5.30 12.40
CA SER A 596 10.11 3.95 11.98
C SER A 596 11.54 3.93 11.46
N PHE A 597 12.24 2.83 11.74
CA PHE A 597 13.57 2.56 11.29
C PHE A 597 13.68 1.13 10.80
N SER A 598 14.21 0.93 9.62
CA SER A 598 14.41 -0.39 9.01
C SER A 598 15.82 -0.57 8.52
N LEU A 599 16.39 -1.73 8.81
CA LEU A 599 17.62 -2.22 8.21
C LEU A 599 17.29 -3.47 7.40
N MET A 600 17.77 -3.55 6.16
CA MET A 600 17.54 -4.74 5.33
C MET A 600 18.73 -5.04 4.43
N ASN A 601 18.80 -6.31 4.03
CA ASN A 601 19.71 -6.81 3.01
C ASN A 601 18.95 -7.82 2.16
N THR A 602 18.83 -7.55 0.86
CA THR A 602 18.08 -8.38 -0.07
C THR A 602 18.98 -8.74 -1.24
N ARG A 603 19.23 -10.03 -1.42
CA ARG A 603 20.17 -10.54 -2.42
C ARG A 603 19.58 -11.70 -3.20
N MET A 604 19.99 -11.83 -4.46
CA MET A 604 19.70 -12.99 -5.29
C MET A 604 21.00 -13.62 -5.81
N ASN A 605 20.96 -14.92 -6.11
CA ASN A 605 22.09 -15.67 -6.64
C ASN A 605 21.93 -15.81 -8.15
N LEU A 606 22.68 -15.04 -8.90
CA LEU A 606 22.66 -15.05 -10.37
C LEU A 606 24.02 -15.55 -10.90
N ASN A 607 24.00 -16.61 -11.71
CA ASN A 607 25.22 -17.20 -12.28
C ASN A 607 26.32 -17.50 -11.23
N GLY A 608 25.93 -18.00 -10.05
CA GLY A 608 26.83 -18.32 -8.96
C GLY A 608 27.35 -17.11 -8.16
N LYS A 609 26.91 -15.90 -8.47
CA LYS A 609 27.25 -14.68 -7.74
C LYS A 609 26.06 -14.20 -6.92
N SER A 610 26.29 -13.81 -5.67
CA SER A 610 25.30 -13.14 -4.83
C SER A 610 25.31 -11.64 -5.12
N ILE A 611 24.22 -11.13 -5.69
CA ILE A 611 24.06 -9.72 -6.07
C ILE A 611 22.89 -9.08 -5.34
N PRO A 612 22.90 -7.76 -5.08
CA PRO A 612 21.75 -7.09 -4.51
C PRO A 612 20.55 -7.15 -5.50
N MET A 613 19.35 -7.34 -4.98
CA MET A 613 18.13 -7.20 -5.79
C MET A 613 17.90 -5.73 -6.16
N PRO A 614 17.23 -5.42 -7.27
CA PRO A 614 16.94 -4.03 -7.66
C PRO A 614 16.14 -3.25 -6.60
N SER A 615 15.41 -3.94 -5.74
CA SER A 615 14.65 -3.39 -4.60
C SER A 615 15.45 -3.29 -3.30
N ASP A 616 16.75 -3.64 -3.29
CA ASP A 616 17.58 -3.62 -2.08
C ASP A 616 17.85 -2.18 -1.62
N GLN A 617 17.20 -1.79 -0.54
CA GLN A 617 17.34 -0.49 0.12
C GLN A 617 17.78 -0.73 1.57
N ARG A 618 19.10 -0.64 1.84
CA ARG A 618 19.75 -1.15 3.08
C ARG A 618 19.20 -0.55 4.36
N TYR A 619 18.72 0.69 4.33
CA TYR A 619 18.09 1.35 5.46
C TYR A 619 16.99 2.30 5.01
N ALA A 620 15.99 2.48 5.88
CA ALA A 620 14.94 3.48 5.73
C ALA A 620 14.56 4.03 7.10
N ILE A 621 14.39 5.35 7.18
CA ILE A 621 13.93 6.08 8.37
C ILE A 621 12.76 6.93 7.94
N ASN A 622 11.61 6.73 8.59
CA ASN A 622 10.43 7.55 8.34
C ASN A 622 9.92 8.13 9.65
N LEU A 623 9.52 9.39 9.62
CA LEU A 623 8.83 10.05 10.72
C LEU A 623 7.53 10.66 10.19
N PHE A 624 6.45 10.35 10.87
CA PHE A 624 5.19 11.05 10.74
C PHE A 624 4.86 11.70 12.08
N PHE A 625 4.77 13.00 12.09
CA PHE A 625 4.38 13.78 13.24
C PHE A 625 3.17 14.61 12.91
N THR A 626 2.16 14.56 13.75
CA THR A 626 0.98 15.42 13.65
C THR A 626 0.57 15.92 15.01
N ASP A 627 0.10 17.16 15.06
CA ASP A 627 -0.26 17.82 16.32
C ASP A 627 -1.21 18.98 16.11
N TYR A 628 -1.94 19.32 17.18
CA TYR A 628 -2.64 20.58 17.30
C TYR A 628 -1.75 21.61 17.99
N PHE A 629 -1.86 22.88 17.58
CA PHE A 629 -1.15 23.95 18.32
C PHE A 629 -1.65 24.03 19.76
N PRO A 630 -0.76 24.28 20.74
CA PRO A 630 -1.12 24.37 22.14
C PRO A 630 -2.27 25.37 22.40
N GLY A 631 -3.30 24.91 23.14
CA GLY A 631 -4.44 25.75 23.50
C GLY A 631 -5.51 25.95 22.41
N THR A 632 -5.40 25.26 21.27
CA THR A 632 -6.41 25.34 20.21
C THR A 632 -6.57 23.99 19.48
N ASP A 633 -7.81 23.63 19.18
CA ASP A 633 -8.17 22.49 18.34
C ASP A 633 -8.39 22.89 16.87
N ARG A 634 -8.12 24.16 16.52
CA ARG A 634 -8.35 24.71 15.17
C ARG A 634 -7.17 24.57 14.24
N TRP A 635 -5.95 24.66 14.78
CA TRP A 635 -4.73 24.59 14.00
C TRP A 635 -4.08 23.22 14.17
N LYS A 636 -3.98 22.46 13.08
CA LYS A 636 -3.30 21.17 13.03
C LYS A 636 -2.10 21.27 12.12
N MET A 637 -0.94 20.83 12.60
CA MET A 637 0.28 20.69 11.80
C MET A 637 0.62 19.24 11.57
N SER A 638 1.31 18.97 10.48
CA SER A 638 1.82 17.63 10.17
C SER A 638 3.17 17.75 9.49
N VAL A 639 4.11 16.87 9.85
CA VAL A 639 5.43 16.77 9.24
C VAL A 639 5.68 15.32 8.85
N LYS A 640 6.13 15.09 7.61
CA LYS A 640 6.61 13.81 7.12
C LYS A 640 8.09 13.93 6.79
N ILE A 641 8.90 13.00 7.29
CA ILE A 641 10.31 12.89 6.93
C ILE A 641 10.54 11.50 6.38
N ALA A 642 11.20 11.41 5.25
CA ALA A 642 11.68 10.16 4.67
C ALA A 642 13.18 10.28 4.36
N TYR A 643 13.95 9.32 4.85
CA TYR A 643 15.38 9.18 4.57
C TYR A 643 15.67 7.71 4.30
N ALA A 644 16.05 7.37 3.08
CA ALA A 644 16.26 5.99 2.69
C ALA A 644 17.49 5.84 1.81
N ASP A 645 18.12 4.66 1.86
CA ASP A 645 19.28 4.34 1.01
C ASP A 645 18.90 4.39 -0.47
N GLY A 646 19.86 4.68 -1.33
CA GLY A 646 19.69 4.62 -2.76
C GLY A 646 19.57 3.18 -3.26
N LEU A 647 18.84 2.98 -4.34
CA LEU A 647 18.69 1.67 -4.99
C LEU A 647 19.96 1.29 -5.77
N PRO A 648 20.26 -0.01 -5.93
CA PRO A 648 21.28 -0.48 -6.87
C PRO A 648 20.91 -0.11 -8.31
N PHE A 649 21.90 0.31 -9.09
CA PHE A 649 21.72 0.58 -10.51
C PHE A 649 22.95 0.25 -11.33
N GLY A 650 22.77 0.09 -12.62
CA GLY A 650 23.83 -0.17 -13.57
C GLY A 650 23.46 0.33 -14.97
N ALA A 651 24.38 0.19 -15.92
CA ALA A 651 24.10 0.53 -17.31
C ALA A 651 23.05 -0.41 -17.89
N PRO A 652 22.08 0.09 -18.67
CA PRO A 652 21.08 -0.72 -19.34
C PRO A 652 21.71 -1.76 -20.29
N HIS A 653 20.98 -2.84 -20.56
CA HIS A 653 21.42 -3.96 -21.43
C HIS A 653 22.72 -4.65 -21.01
N ARG A 654 23.16 -4.45 -19.76
CA ARG A 654 24.25 -5.19 -19.11
C ARG A 654 23.70 -6.31 -18.25
N ASP A 655 24.54 -7.33 -18.03
CA ASP A 655 24.23 -8.40 -17.08
C ASP A 655 23.93 -7.80 -15.69
N LEU A 656 22.85 -8.22 -15.05
CA LEU A 656 22.45 -7.82 -13.71
C LEU A 656 23.59 -7.99 -12.67
N SER A 657 24.51 -8.95 -12.90
CA SER A 657 25.70 -9.13 -12.05
C SER A 657 26.68 -7.95 -12.13
N GLN A 658 26.51 -7.05 -13.09
CA GLN A 658 27.32 -5.87 -13.33
C GLN A 658 26.60 -4.56 -12.88
N MET A 659 25.81 -4.59 -11.82
CA MET A 659 25.23 -3.41 -11.19
C MET A 659 26.13 -2.91 -10.03
N PRO A 660 27.22 -2.20 -10.31
CA PRO A 660 28.24 -1.86 -9.29
C PRO A 660 27.87 -0.62 -8.48
N PHE A 661 26.86 0.14 -8.89
CA PHE A 661 26.57 1.46 -8.35
C PHE A 661 25.33 1.44 -7.46
N ARG A 662 25.27 2.41 -6.55
CA ARG A 662 24.10 2.70 -5.73
C ARG A 662 23.76 4.19 -5.89
N ALA A 663 22.48 4.46 -6.11
CA ALA A 663 21.98 5.84 -6.21
C ALA A 663 22.21 6.61 -4.89
N PRO A 664 22.28 7.94 -4.92
CA PRO A 664 22.26 8.75 -3.70
C PRO A 664 21.02 8.44 -2.85
N ALA A 665 21.18 8.61 -1.52
CA ALA A 665 20.09 8.40 -0.59
C ALA A 665 18.91 9.35 -0.90
N TYR A 666 17.71 8.81 -0.89
CA TYR A 666 16.46 9.56 -0.99
C TYR A 666 16.22 10.33 0.31
N LYS A 667 15.95 11.63 0.22
CA LYS A 667 15.77 12.54 1.36
C LYS A 667 14.60 13.46 1.08
N ARG A 668 13.59 13.46 1.96
CA ARG A 668 12.43 14.32 1.78
C ARG A 668 11.86 14.77 3.11
N VAL A 669 11.46 16.03 3.15
CA VAL A 669 10.69 16.61 4.25
C VAL A 669 9.49 17.34 3.66
N ASP A 670 8.31 16.94 4.08
CA ASP A 670 7.04 17.58 3.74
C ASP A 670 6.40 18.11 5.01
N ALA A 671 5.86 19.32 4.97
CA ALA A 671 5.16 19.92 6.09
C ALA A 671 3.79 20.43 5.62
N GLY A 672 2.79 20.25 6.46
CA GLY A 672 1.43 20.74 6.21
C GLY A 672 0.85 21.43 7.43
N MET A 673 0.00 22.42 7.18
CA MET A 673 -0.77 23.11 8.20
C MET A 673 -2.22 23.19 7.75
N SER A 674 -3.13 22.86 8.65
CA SER A 674 -4.58 22.92 8.41
C SER A 674 -5.26 23.75 9.48
N TYR A 675 -6.17 24.63 9.07
CA TYR A 675 -6.98 25.47 9.93
C TYR A 675 -8.45 25.07 9.83
N ARG A 676 -9.06 24.77 10.97
CA ARG A 676 -10.49 24.49 11.06
C ARG A 676 -11.27 25.81 11.19
N LEU A 677 -11.77 26.28 10.05
CA LEU A 677 -12.53 27.52 9.97
C LEU A 677 -13.87 27.40 10.69
N LEU A 678 -14.56 26.26 10.54
CA LEU A 678 -15.86 25.97 11.12
C LEU A 678 -15.84 24.62 11.85
N ASN A 679 -16.44 24.58 13.04
CA ASN A 679 -16.62 23.37 13.83
C ASN A 679 -18.03 23.35 14.44
N ASN A 680 -18.93 22.60 13.83
CA ASN A 680 -20.31 22.42 14.28
C ASN A 680 -20.59 20.97 14.73
N GLU A 681 -19.56 20.21 15.08
CA GLU A 681 -19.72 18.78 15.47
C GLU A 681 -20.66 18.62 16.65
N GLN A 682 -20.56 19.48 17.66
CA GLN A 682 -21.41 19.41 18.83
C GLN A 682 -22.86 19.75 18.49
N GLU A 683 -23.08 20.81 17.71
CA GLU A 683 -24.42 21.22 17.27
C GLU A 683 -25.11 20.10 16.47
N ILE A 684 -24.38 19.42 15.56
CA ILE A 684 -24.91 18.31 14.79
C ILE A 684 -25.20 17.10 15.67
N LYS A 685 -24.34 16.78 16.64
CA LYS A 685 -24.60 15.70 17.62
C LYS A 685 -25.86 15.99 18.45
N ASP A 686 -26.02 17.22 18.91
CA ASP A 686 -27.19 17.64 19.68
C ASP A 686 -28.47 17.58 18.85
N TRP A 687 -28.39 17.97 17.56
CA TRP A 687 -29.50 17.83 16.62
C TRP A 687 -29.86 16.33 16.39
N GLU A 688 -28.89 15.44 16.19
CA GLU A 688 -29.11 13.99 16.02
C GLU A 688 -29.80 13.40 17.24
N VAL A 689 -29.44 13.79 18.47
CA VAL A 689 -30.09 13.39 19.71
C VAL A 689 -31.53 13.93 19.78
N THR A 690 -31.73 15.17 19.37
CA THR A 690 -33.05 15.85 19.37
C THR A 690 -34.00 15.15 18.39
N GLN A 691 -33.53 14.76 17.20
CA GLN A 691 -34.32 14.00 16.24
C GLN A 691 -34.72 12.60 16.77
N LYS A 692 -33.85 11.92 17.48
CA LYS A 692 -34.21 10.65 18.17
C LYS A 692 -35.37 10.85 19.14
N ASN A 693 -35.44 12.02 19.77
CA ASN A 693 -36.51 12.40 20.71
C ASN A 693 -37.73 13.05 20.05
N LYS A 694 -37.82 13.03 18.70
CA LYS A 694 -38.91 13.61 17.90
C LYS A 694 -39.15 15.12 18.12
N ARG A 695 -38.15 15.87 18.49
CA ARG A 695 -38.22 17.34 18.61
C ARG A 695 -37.80 18.01 17.30
N LYS A 696 -38.38 19.17 16.98
CA LYS A 696 -37.96 19.99 15.81
C LYS A 696 -36.70 20.77 16.15
N GLY A 697 -35.70 20.69 15.28
CA GLY A 697 -34.45 21.45 15.35
C GLY A 697 -33.86 21.67 13.95
N HIS A 698 -33.02 22.68 13.78
CA HIS A 698 -32.27 22.89 12.53
C HIS A 698 -30.91 22.19 12.64
N ARG A 699 -30.51 21.49 11.57
CA ARG A 699 -29.19 20.91 11.45
C ARG A 699 -28.26 21.93 10.82
N ALA A 700 -27.08 22.15 11.37
CA ALA A 700 -26.04 22.92 10.70
C ALA A 700 -25.71 22.28 9.34
N PHE A 701 -25.57 23.10 8.31
CA PHE A 701 -25.32 22.61 6.95
C PHE A 701 -23.94 22.00 6.80
N PHE A 702 -22.91 22.67 7.32
CA PHE A 702 -21.55 22.15 7.38
C PHE A 702 -21.24 21.61 8.78
N ARG A 703 -20.59 20.44 8.85
CA ARG A 703 -20.00 19.91 10.08
C ARG A 703 -18.68 20.61 10.38
N ASN A 704 -17.77 20.56 9.42
CA ASN A 704 -16.47 21.21 9.49
C ASN A 704 -16.13 21.86 8.14
N ILE A 705 -15.32 22.92 8.21
CA ILE A 705 -14.63 23.49 7.04
C ILE A 705 -13.15 23.58 7.40
N TRP A 706 -12.30 22.93 6.60
CA TRP A 706 -10.86 22.93 6.78
C TRP A 706 -10.18 23.65 5.62
N LEU A 707 -9.22 24.53 5.95
CA LEU A 707 -8.30 25.14 5.00
C LEU A 707 -6.91 24.58 5.27
N GLY A 708 -6.23 24.09 4.25
CA GLY A 708 -4.90 23.50 4.39
C GLY A 708 -3.90 24.09 3.41
N VAL A 709 -2.64 24.14 3.83
CA VAL A 709 -1.49 24.47 2.98
C VAL A 709 -0.39 23.46 3.28
N ASP A 710 0.10 22.79 2.23
CA ASP A 710 1.20 21.84 2.31
C ASP A 710 2.41 22.43 1.56
N CYS A 711 3.59 22.32 2.16
CA CYS A 711 4.86 22.55 1.50
C CYS A 711 5.56 21.20 1.32
N LEU A 712 5.62 20.76 0.09
CA LEU A 712 6.20 19.47 -0.30
C LEU A 712 7.67 19.68 -0.67
N ASN A 713 8.55 18.77 -0.24
CA ASN A 713 10.00 18.86 -0.39
C ASN A 713 10.55 20.21 0.09
N ILE A 714 10.24 20.58 1.34
CA ILE A 714 10.56 21.91 1.90
C ILE A 714 12.06 22.26 1.83
N LEU A 715 12.91 21.25 1.88
CA LEU A 715 14.38 21.42 1.79
C LEU A 715 14.86 21.61 0.35
N GLY A 716 14.00 21.39 -0.66
CA GLY A 716 14.35 21.53 -2.08
C GLY A 716 15.44 20.56 -2.55
N ILE A 717 15.47 19.33 -1.99
CA ILE A 717 16.47 18.33 -2.35
C ILE A 717 16.11 17.68 -3.68
N ASN A 718 17.05 17.64 -4.60
CA ASN A 718 16.95 16.96 -5.88
C ASN A 718 17.18 15.45 -5.70
N ASN A 719 16.11 14.69 -5.48
CA ASN A 719 16.18 13.24 -5.40
C ASN A 719 16.26 12.63 -6.80
N VAL A 720 17.12 11.64 -6.98
CA VAL A 720 17.29 10.96 -8.27
C VAL A 720 16.20 9.91 -8.45
N ASN A 721 15.46 9.99 -9.55
CA ASN A 721 14.48 8.99 -9.96
C ASN A 721 15.11 7.87 -10.80
N SER A 722 15.92 8.26 -11.78
CA SER A 722 16.55 7.36 -12.74
C SER A 722 17.79 8.00 -13.35
N TYR A 723 18.49 7.27 -14.21
CA TYR A 723 19.66 7.76 -14.94
C TYR A 723 19.51 7.56 -16.43
N TYR A 724 19.89 8.58 -17.20
CA TYR A 724 20.20 8.43 -18.61
C TYR A 724 21.66 8.08 -18.76
N TRP A 725 21.93 7.03 -19.53
CA TRP A 725 23.30 6.63 -19.83
C TRP A 725 23.71 7.16 -21.19
N VAL A 726 24.86 7.80 -21.25
CA VAL A 726 25.44 8.34 -22.46
C VAL A 726 26.91 7.96 -22.55
N THR A 727 27.38 7.83 -23.78
CA THR A 727 28.78 7.48 -24.06
C THR A 727 29.43 8.64 -24.82
N ASP A 728 30.65 9.03 -24.43
CA ASP A 728 31.41 10.05 -25.14
C ASP A 728 32.21 9.47 -26.32
N VAL A 729 32.83 10.34 -27.10
CA VAL A 729 33.62 9.95 -28.29
C VAL A 729 34.82 9.07 -27.92
N THR A 730 35.23 9.02 -26.67
CA THR A 730 36.33 8.17 -26.18
C THR A 730 35.81 6.89 -25.49
N ASN A 731 34.51 6.59 -25.63
CA ASN A 731 33.80 5.45 -25.04
C ASN A 731 33.71 5.46 -23.50
N HIS A 732 33.88 6.62 -22.86
CA HIS A 732 33.55 6.77 -21.47
C HIS A 732 32.05 6.89 -21.27
N GLN A 733 31.55 6.23 -20.24
CA GLN A 733 30.12 6.15 -19.92
C GLN A 733 29.75 7.07 -18.77
N TYR A 734 28.68 7.83 -18.93
CA TYR A 734 28.17 8.76 -17.93
C TYR A 734 26.72 8.43 -17.60
N ALA A 735 26.44 8.38 -16.28
CA ALA A 735 25.07 8.29 -15.76
C ALA A 735 24.53 9.70 -15.48
N VAL A 736 23.68 10.22 -16.34
CA VAL A 736 23.07 11.55 -16.19
C VAL A 736 21.82 11.44 -15.33
N PRO A 737 21.75 12.08 -14.16
CA PRO A 737 20.63 11.94 -13.26
C PRO A 737 19.36 12.60 -13.83
N ASN A 738 18.24 11.93 -13.63
CA ASN A 738 16.89 12.44 -13.82
C ASN A 738 16.25 12.63 -12.44
N TYR A 739 15.88 13.86 -12.10
CA TYR A 739 15.43 14.21 -10.75
C TYR A 739 13.91 14.12 -10.61
N LEU A 740 13.46 13.81 -9.41
CA LEU A 740 12.08 13.89 -8.95
C LEU A 740 11.64 15.35 -8.73
N THR A 741 10.51 15.55 -8.05
CA THR A 741 9.91 16.87 -7.88
C THR A 741 10.71 17.80 -6.98
N GLY A 742 10.82 19.06 -7.36
CA GLY A 742 11.36 20.13 -6.52
C GLY A 742 10.41 20.54 -5.39
N ARG A 743 10.69 21.70 -4.78
CA ARG A 743 9.80 22.28 -3.76
C ARG A 743 8.48 22.73 -4.38
N MET A 744 7.36 22.40 -3.71
CA MET A 744 6.04 22.76 -4.20
C MET A 744 5.10 23.13 -3.05
N LEU A 745 4.21 24.09 -3.30
CA LEU A 745 3.10 24.44 -2.41
C LEU A 745 1.79 23.85 -2.96
N ASN A 746 1.00 23.27 -2.07
CA ASN A 746 -0.34 22.78 -2.35
C ASN A 746 -1.33 23.43 -1.38
N ALA A 747 -2.36 24.06 -1.88
CA ALA A 747 -3.46 24.57 -1.09
C ALA A 747 -4.66 23.64 -1.24
N LYS A 748 -5.37 23.40 -0.12
CA LYS A 748 -6.54 22.52 -0.09
C LYS A 748 -7.66 23.09 0.76
N VAL A 749 -8.89 22.78 0.39
CA VAL A 749 -10.09 23.09 1.16
C VAL A 749 -10.96 21.84 1.24
N THR A 750 -11.46 21.55 2.45
CA THR A 750 -12.36 20.40 2.69
C THR A 750 -13.62 20.88 3.38
N PHE A 751 -14.76 20.53 2.80
CA PHE A 751 -16.09 20.75 3.36
C PHE A 751 -16.64 19.40 3.84
N GLU A 752 -16.98 19.30 5.11
CA GLU A 752 -17.62 18.11 5.71
C GLU A 752 -19.07 18.47 6.13
N PHE A 753 -20.03 17.56 5.83
CA PHE A 753 -21.46 17.80 6.03
C PHE A 753 -22.08 16.85 7.07
#